data_109b61ae968644637147b9eb128ab291
#
_entry.id   109b61ae968644637147b9eb128ab291
#
_cell.length_a   1.000
_cell.length_b   1.000
_cell.length_c   1.000
_cell.angle_alpha   90.00
_cell.angle_beta   90.00
_cell.angle_gamma   90.00
#
_symmetry.space_group_name_H-M   'P 1'
#
loop_
_entity.id
_entity.type
_entity.pdbx_description
1 polymer ?
#
loop_
_entity_poly.entity_id
_entity_poly.type
_entity_poly.pdbx_seq_one_letter_code
_entity_poly.pdbx_strand_id
1 'polypeptide(L)'
;MMSSGGSSTCEGLECVKRDPSLESDRGSAPGSAPPHSRCLPTAPLRDCSGPPRRGLSVPALFPGRAAAPAPKSRSLGGSEVVPGADPARTRLCFAWGPAEMLLCETLFGCRGRERREAPGGSAGPGPAGCGAAGGGDGAAGPACVFVVRRDQDIYMETLRKLFNESHGIFVGLQRCEEERAARARNAQLVQVSKNYRSVIRACMEDMHQAAISTRDSALHSQYSIQVSILSAMELIWNLCEILFVEAAPAGPLLLRLLDWVQLHICDVDNMVREVLSSDNPSKHKLFWNVVDIFVLQGRMDEARHLLSKEAIANPTSMNMYKILDDLMKKMPVPSLGNTQTLTEMELKWQHWHEECQRYLQDGTFASNSHMESICKILLGDENAILEKKELMTTWYHFLVTRLLYSHPTVKPMELRFYAQSSMDMFLGEESSPEPLDIILMAAFEFELHQVIKECSVALSNWWFVAHLTDLLDHCKLLQSHNLYFGSNMREFLLLEYASGLFSHHSLWQLGVDYFDHCPEYGRVYLELHIERIPLNTEQKALKVLRICEQRQMHEQVRSICKIMAMKALRNNRLGSALSWSIRAKDAAFATLISDRFLKDYCERGCFSDLDLIDNLGPSMLLSDRLTFLGKYREFHRLYGEKRFSEAARLLLMLMTAHIAPCSFWMTLLTDALPLLEQKEVIFSAEQTNELMRCLEDLTAGKLDRQKFQDDDVETMKVEMLRLALARNLARVIVKEGTLEGSCRQ
;
A
#
# COMPACT_ATOMS: atom_id res chain seq x y z
N MET A 1 -53.33 -1.07 -34.56
CA MET A 1 -53.39 -2.51 -34.86
C MET A 1 -52.39 -3.21 -33.98
N MET A 2 -52.86 -3.75 -32.91
CA MET A 2 -52.85 -5.18 -32.55
C MET A 2 -51.41 -5.73 -32.49
N SER A 3 -50.90 -6.31 -31.49
CA SER A 3 -51.39 -6.97 -30.26
C SER A 3 -50.25 -7.92 -29.78
N SER A 4 -50.25 -8.08 -28.53
CA SER A 4 -49.85 -9.25 -27.72
C SER A 4 -48.33 -9.48 -27.56
N GLY A 5 -47.74 -9.55 -26.38
CA GLY A 5 -48.22 -10.15 -25.16
C GLY A 5 -47.22 -11.23 -24.74
N GLY A 6 -46.67 -11.15 -23.55
CA GLY A 6 -45.81 -12.22 -23.05
C GLY A 6 -45.07 -11.82 -21.78
N SER A 7 -45.77 -11.88 -20.66
CA SER A 7 -45.22 -11.88 -19.31
C SER A 7 -44.45 -13.17 -19.03
N SER A 8 -43.31 -13.07 -18.38
CA SER A 8 -42.79 -14.21 -17.62
C SER A 8 -42.13 -13.68 -16.33
N THR A 9 -42.79 -14.01 -15.27
CA THR A 9 -42.40 -13.96 -13.86
C THR A 9 -41.21 -14.88 -13.58
N CYS A 10 -40.28 -14.40 -12.77
CA CYS A 10 -39.44 -15.28 -11.95
C CYS A 10 -39.38 -14.76 -10.53
N GLU A 11 -39.90 -15.59 -9.66
CA GLU A 11 -39.85 -15.66 -8.21
C GLU A 11 -38.40 -15.48 -7.69
N GLY A 12 -38.10 -14.73 -6.67
CA GLY A 12 -38.33 -14.93 -5.27
C GLY A 12 -37.32 -15.92 -4.64
N LEU A 13 -36.23 -15.39 -4.03
CA LEU A 13 -35.46 -16.16 -3.05
C LEU A 13 -35.25 -15.30 -1.81
N GLU A 14 -35.90 -15.76 -0.77
CA GLU A 14 -35.98 -15.20 0.58
C GLU A 14 -34.64 -15.18 1.29
N CYS A 15 -34.40 -14.07 1.95
CA CYS A 15 -33.35 -13.84 2.92
C CYS A 15 -33.81 -14.39 4.28
N VAL A 16 -33.19 -15.45 4.77
CA VAL A 16 -33.42 -15.97 6.13
C VAL A 16 -32.55 -15.17 7.12
N LYS A 17 -33.23 -14.38 7.94
CA LYS A 17 -32.72 -13.81 9.19
C LYS A 17 -32.55 -14.92 10.23
N ARG A 18 -31.41 -14.97 10.93
CA ARG A 18 -31.28 -15.65 12.21
C ARG A 18 -30.91 -14.63 13.27
N ASP A 19 -31.79 -14.51 14.24
CA ASP A 19 -31.63 -13.80 15.50
C ASP A 19 -30.71 -14.57 16.46
N PRO A 20 -30.01 -13.87 17.36
CA PRO A 20 -29.23 -14.46 18.43
C PRO A 20 -29.97 -14.36 19.76
N SER A 21 -30.22 -15.48 20.43
CA SER A 21 -30.42 -15.48 21.88
C SER A 21 -30.30 -16.87 22.49
N LEU A 22 -29.80 -16.85 23.74
CA LEU A 22 -29.79 -17.86 24.82
C LEU A 22 -28.49 -18.68 24.96
N GLU A 23 -27.67 -18.19 25.92
CA GLU A 23 -27.57 -18.65 27.35
C GLU A 23 -26.81 -19.93 27.58
N SER A 24 -25.68 -19.75 28.22
CA SER A 24 -25.28 -19.98 29.63
C SER A 24 -24.92 -21.43 29.96
N ASP A 25 -23.81 -21.72 30.43
CA ASP A 25 -23.34 -21.95 31.80
C ASP A 25 -22.15 -22.93 31.90
N ARG A 26 -21.16 -22.49 32.70
CA ARG A 26 -20.32 -23.24 33.64
C ARG A 26 -19.31 -24.30 33.16
N GLY A 27 -18.10 -24.04 33.60
CA GLY A 27 -17.36 -25.08 34.30
C GLY A 27 -15.85 -25.10 34.08
N SER A 28 -15.14 -24.43 34.95
CA SER A 28 -13.88 -24.85 35.63
C SER A 28 -12.72 -25.47 34.87
N ALA A 29 -11.61 -24.80 34.99
CA ALA A 29 -10.19 -25.13 34.79
C ALA A 29 -9.73 -26.48 35.44
N PRO A 30 -8.45 -26.93 35.38
CA PRO A 30 -7.24 -26.33 34.82
C PRO A 30 -6.27 -27.37 34.14
N GLY A 31 -5.24 -26.86 33.46
CA GLY A 31 -3.94 -27.53 33.53
C GLY A 31 -3.42 -28.16 32.25
N SER A 32 -2.49 -27.51 31.67
CA SER A 32 -1.13 -27.96 31.35
C SER A 32 -0.52 -27.18 30.18
N ALA A 33 0.57 -26.49 30.51
CA ALA A 33 1.41 -25.78 29.53
C ALA A 33 2.30 -26.79 28.78
N PRO A 34 2.59 -26.54 27.48
CA PRO A 34 3.68 -27.20 26.79
C PRO A 34 4.98 -26.36 26.84
N PRO A 35 6.13 -26.98 26.57
CA PRO A 35 7.41 -26.51 27.04
C PRO A 35 8.06 -25.44 26.18
N HIS A 36 8.85 -24.62 26.87
CA HIS A 36 9.72 -23.56 26.42
C HIS A 36 10.56 -23.87 25.16
N SER A 37 10.37 -23.06 24.11
CA SER A 37 11.41 -22.80 23.12
C SER A 37 12.28 -21.65 23.63
N ARG A 38 13.57 -21.91 23.78
CA ARG A 38 14.58 -20.96 24.20
C ARG A 38 14.71 -19.82 23.17
N CYS A 39 14.24 -18.64 23.54
CA CYS A 39 14.63 -17.40 22.90
C CYS A 39 15.99 -16.97 23.43
N LEU A 40 16.92 -16.70 22.52
CA LEU A 40 18.17 -16.00 22.82
C LEU A 40 17.85 -14.57 23.28
N PRO A 41 18.59 -14.03 24.26
CA PRO A 41 18.29 -12.72 24.83
C PRO A 41 18.63 -11.61 23.83
N THR A 42 17.62 -10.87 23.42
CA THR A 42 17.77 -9.55 22.79
C THR A 42 18.10 -8.55 23.88
N ALA A 43 19.22 -7.87 23.72
CA ALA A 43 19.59 -6.74 24.57
C ALA A 43 18.52 -5.62 24.49
N PRO A 44 18.22 -4.94 25.61
CA PRO A 44 17.21 -3.89 25.61
C PRO A 44 17.70 -2.67 24.80
N LEU A 45 16.94 -2.31 23.78
CA LEU A 45 17.07 -1.03 23.09
C LEU A 45 16.65 0.07 24.06
N ARG A 46 17.57 0.99 24.34
CA ARG A 46 17.29 2.18 25.13
C ARG A 46 16.23 3.04 24.42
N ASP A 47 15.18 3.37 25.15
CA ASP A 47 14.21 4.38 24.78
C ASP A 47 14.89 5.71 24.50
N CYS A 48 14.86 6.11 23.23
CA CYS A 48 15.16 7.48 22.83
C CYS A 48 13.84 8.20 22.57
N SER A 49 13.27 8.80 23.61
CA SER A 49 12.15 9.72 23.52
C SER A 49 12.64 11.06 22.97
N GLY A 50 12.58 11.22 21.65
CA GLY A 50 12.69 12.49 20.95
C GLY A 50 11.41 12.77 20.17
N PRO A 51 11.09 14.04 19.85
CA PRO A 51 9.85 14.40 19.17
C PRO A 51 9.73 13.72 17.80
N PRO A 52 8.52 13.40 17.33
CA PRO A 52 8.31 12.62 16.10
C PRO A 52 8.84 13.40 14.89
N ARG A 53 9.81 12.82 14.21
CA ARG A 53 10.36 13.36 12.96
C ARG A 53 9.60 12.77 11.78
N ARG A 54 9.20 13.64 10.85
CA ARG A 54 8.42 13.37 9.64
C ARG A 54 9.08 12.33 8.73
N GLY A 55 8.26 11.53 8.05
CA GLY A 55 8.66 10.38 7.24
C GLY A 55 9.64 10.70 6.09
N LEU A 56 10.47 9.71 5.79
CA LEU A 56 11.43 9.73 4.68
C LEU A 56 10.73 9.28 3.39
N SER A 57 10.75 10.13 2.37
CA SER A 57 10.55 9.69 1.00
C SER A 57 11.79 8.94 0.53
N VAL A 58 11.64 7.68 0.13
CA VAL A 58 12.70 6.92 -0.54
C VAL A 58 12.90 7.54 -1.92
N PRO A 59 14.09 8.02 -2.30
CA PRO A 59 14.33 8.47 -3.66
C PRO A 59 14.14 7.29 -4.60
N ALA A 60 13.34 7.50 -5.65
CA ALA A 60 13.09 6.51 -6.70
C ALA A 60 14.42 5.99 -7.26
N LEU A 61 14.55 4.68 -7.32
CA LEU A 61 15.64 3.98 -8.01
C LEU A 61 15.48 4.16 -9.53
N PHE A 62 15.82 5.35 -10.03
CA PHE A 62 16.06 5.53 -11.46
C PHE A 62 17.57 5.66 -11.70
N PRO A 63 18.14 4.85 -12.60
CA PRO A 63 19.52 5.01 -13.01
C PRO A 63 19.63 6.27 -13.88
N GLY A 64 20.34 7.29 -13.38
CA GLY A 64 20.81 8.38 -14.20
C GLY A 64 20.32 9.78 -13.87
N ARG A 65 20.70 10.30 -12.72
CA ARG A 65 20.89 11.74 -12.57
C ARG A 65 22.30 12.01 -12.05
N ALA A 66 23.10 12.63 -12.90
CA ALA A 66 24.30 13.32 -12.45
C ALA A 66 23.89 14.33 -11.36
N ALA A 67 24.49 14.18 -10.20
CA ALA A 67 24.24 15.04 -9.05
C ALA A 67 24.60 16.49 -9.38
N ALA A 68 23.61 17.36 -9.42
CA ALA A 68 23.85 18.77 -9.22
C ALA A 68 24.35 18.96 -7.77
N PRO A 69 25.25 19.94 -7.49
CA PRO A 69 25.78 20.13 -6.15
C PRO A 69 24.64 20.44 -5.20
N ALA A 70 24.53 19.63 -4.16
CA ALA A 70 23.50 19.72 -3.16
C ALA A 70 23.49 21.09 -2.47
N PRO A 71 22.35 21.77 -2.35
CA PRO A 71 22.21 22.87 -1.41
C PRO A 71 22.42 22.33 -0.01
N LYS A 72 23.11 23.09 0.83
CA LYS A 72 23.46 22.74 2.21
C LYS A 72 22.23 22.16 2.91
N SER A 73 22.32 20.89 3.24
CA SER A 73 21.27 20.05 3.76
C SER A 73 20.63 20.65 5.03
N ARG A 74 19.38 21.06 4.91
CA ARG A 74 18.42 20.85 5.98
C ARG A 74 18.05 19.38 5.93
N SER A 75 18.40 18.62 6.95
CA SER A 75 18.10 17.19 7.06
C SER A 75 16.59 16.98 7.05
N LEU A 76 16.08 16.62 5.89
CA LEU A 76 14.73 16.09 5.74
C LEU A 76 14.71 14.66 6.31
N GLY A 77 13.99 14.50 7.39
CA GLY A 77 13.56 13.23 7.95
C GLY A 77 14.66 12.30 8.46
N GLY A 78 14.75 12.21 9.72
CA GLY A 78 15.35 11.23 10.61
C GLY A 78 16.12 10.04 10.06
N SER A 79 17.27 10.24 9.43
CA SER A 79 18.29 9.22 9.37
C SER A 79 19.16 9.34 10.63
N GLU A 80 19.10 8.35 11.49
CA GLU A 80 19.96 8.28 12.67
C GLU A 80 21.19 7.45 12.32
N VAL A 81 22.37 8.07 12.44
CA VAL A 81 23.64 7.35 12.29
C VAL A 81 23.88 6.57 13.57
N VAL A 82 23.94 5.25 13.48
CA VAL A 82 24.29 4.39 14.62
C VAL A 82 25.81 4.33 14.73
N PRO A 83 26.42 4.91 15.79
CA PRO A 83 27.87 4.80 16.01
C PRO A 83 28.21 3.38 16.44
N GLY A 84 29.19 2.74 15.79
CA GLY A 84 29.75 1.47 16.22
C GLY A 84 29.65 0.29 15.23
N ALA A 85 29.32 0.55 13.94
CA ALA A 85 29.44 -0.48 12.93
C ALA A 85 30.91 -0.73 12.59
N ASP A 86 31.39 -1.97 12.78
CA ASP A 86 32.74 -2.39 12.45
C ASP A 86 33.00 -2.18 10.93
N PRO A 87 33.96 -1.33 10.52
CA PRO A 87 34.21 -1.01 9.13
C PRO A 87 34.75 -2.17 8.29
N ALA A 88 35.03 -3.32 8.92
CA ALA A 88 35.60 -4.48 8.23
C ALA A 88 34.54 -5.44 7.67
N ARG A 89 33.26 -5.25 7.92
CA ARG A 89 32.18 -6.13 7.44
C ARG A 89 31.06 -5.36 6.76
N THR A 90 31.15 -5.30 5.42
CA THR A 90 30.05 -4.84 4.57
C THR A 90 28.91 -5.86 4.60
N ARG A 91 27.84 -5.61 5.34
CA ARG A 91 26.60 -6.38 5.27
C ARG A 91 25.45 -5.47 4.94
N LEU A 92 24.76 -5.79 3.84
CA LEU A 92 23.45 -5.24 3.54
C LEU A 92 22.43 -6.11 4.29
N CYS A 93 21.83 -5.58 5.33
CA CYS A 93 20.79 -6.27 6.09
C CYS A 93 19.43 -5.62 5.83
N PHE A 94 18.52 -6.39 5.22
CA PHE A 94 17.12 -6.01 5.11
C PHE A 94 16.34 -6.73 6.22
N ALA A 95 15.80 -6.00 7.18
CA ALA A 95 14.87 -6.54 8.16
C ALA A 95 13.45 -6.06 7.84
N TRP A 96 12.58 -6.98 7.42
CA TRP A 96 11.15 -6.75 7.28
C TRP A 96 10.45 -7.10 8.59
N GLY A 97 10.30 -6.15 9.48
CA GLY A 97 9.45 -6.28 10.67
C GLY A 97 8.07 -5.67 10.44
N PRO A 98 7.07 -5.92 11.30
CA PRO A 98 5.74 -5.36 11.14
C PRO A 98 5.68 -3.82 11.27
N ALA A 99 6.72 -3.16 11.72
CA ALA A 99 6.79 -1.73 11.93
C ALA A 99 8.01 -1.01 11.34
N GLU A 100 9.08 -1.69 10.88
CA GLU A 100 10.32 -1.02 10.49
C GLU A 100 11.03 -1.72 9.32
N MET A 101 11.49 -0.95 8.36
CA MET A 101 12.44 -1.39 7.35
C MET A 101 13.81 -0.85 7.74
N LEU A 102 14.73 -1.75 8.09
CA LEU A 102 16.12 -1.39 8.32
C LEU A 102 16.88 -1.55 7.00
N LEU A 103 17.30 -0.45 6.39
CA LEU A 103 18.21 -0.45 5.26
C LEU A 103 19.59 -0.09 5.79
N CYS A 104 20.48 -1.07 5.83
CA CYS A 104 21.89 -0.83 6.12
C CYS A 104 22.64 -0.71 4.80
N GLU A 105 22.96 0.52 4.37
CA GLU A 105 23.83 0.78 3.25
C GLU A 105 25.25 1.00 3.79
N THR A 106 26.13 0.04 3.54
CA THR A 106 27.54 0.19 3.88
C THR A 106 28.29 0.66 2.62
N LEU A 107 28.76 1.89 2.65
CA LEU A 107 29.70 2.36 1.66
C LEU A 107 30.99 1.54 1.78
N PHE A 108 31.42 0.91 0.69
CA PHE A 108 32.65 0.14 0.64
C PHE A 108 33.84 1.06 0.95
N GLY A 109 34.32 0.99 2.17
CA GLY A 109 35.62 1.57 2.48
C GLY A 109 36.69 0.77 1.76
N CYS A 110 37.39 1.38 0.82
CA CYS A 110 38.63 0.82 0.29
C CYS A 110 39.53 0.50 1.49
N ARG A 111 39.95 -0.75 1.63
CA ARG A 111 40.97 -1.15 2.61
C ARG A 111 42.18 -0.24 2.43
N GLY A 112 42.36 0.69 3.32
CA GLY A 112 43.64 1.37 3.47
C GLY A 112 44.68 0.30 3.73
N ARG A 113 45.59 0.11 2.77
CA ARG A 113 46.81 -0.67 2.95
C ARG A 113 47.51 -0.04 4.16
N GLU A 114 47.53 -0.70 5.29
CA GLU A 114 48.41 -0.37 6.38
C GLU A 114 49.81 -0.30 5.85
N ARG A 115 50.36 0.88 5.69
CA ARG A 115 51.79 1.11 5.54
C ARG A 115 52.40 0.69 6.87
N ARG A 116 53.02 -0.49 6.88
CA ARG A 116 54.01 -0.81 7.87
C ARG A 116 55.13 0.22 7.68
N GLU A 117 55.26 1.12 8.59
CA GLU A 117 56.42 1.98 8.74
C GLU A 117 57.64 1.07 9.05
N ALA A 118 58.53 1.00 8.10
CA ALA A 118 59.92 0.55 8.35
C ALA A 118 60.75 1.80 8.69
N PRO A 119 61.59 1.76 9.68
CA PRO A 119 62.35 2.94 10.09
C PRO A 119 63.60 3.11 9.23
N GLY A 120 63.79 4.33 8.76
CA GLY A 120 65.12 4.89 8.47
C GLY A 120 65.59 4.83 7.04
N GLY A 121 65.82 6.02 6.41
CA GLY A 121 66.62 6.16 5.21
C GLY A 121 66.40 7.48 4.45
N SER A 122 67.37 8.33 4.61
CA SER A 122 67.61 9.69 4.13
C SER A 122 67.32 10.04 2.66
N ALA A 123 66.85 11.23 2.50
CA ALA A 123 67.03 12.33 1.53
C ALA A 123 67.67 12.09 0.15
N GLY A 124 67.00 12.68 -0.88
CA GLY A 124 67.59 13.07 -2.17
C GLY A 124 66.56 13.58 -3.17
N PRO A 125 66.78 14.77 -3.83
CA PRO A 125 65.73 15.47 -4.59
C PRO A 125 65.80 15.29 -6.10
N GLY A 126 64.60 15.33 -6.76
CA GLY A 126 64.34 15.70 -8.16
C GLY A 126 64.40 14.62 -9.23
N PRO A 127 63.91 14.85 -10.44
CA PRO A 127 63.09 15.97 -10.94
C PRO A 127 61.78 15.61 -11.66
N ALA A 128 61.08 16.65 -12.09
CA ALA A 128 59.79 16.75 -12.79
C ALA A 128 59.66 15.93 -14.08
N GLY A 129 58.42 15.49 -14.33
CA GLY A 129 58.03 15.00 -15.65
C GLY A 129 56.64 14.37 -15.74
N CYS A 130 55.71 15.10 -16.37
CA CYS A 130 54.61 14.67 -17.21
C CYS A 130 53.39 13.97 -16.60
N GLY A 131 52.30 14.66 -16.79
CA GLY A 131 50.91 14.42 -16.51
C GLY A 131 50.30 13.10 -16.95
N ALA A 132 49.49 12.58 -16.07
CA ALA A 132 48.41 11.68 -16.42
C ALA A 132 47.25 11.97 -15.46
N ALA A 133 46.04 12.03 -16.02
CA ALA A 133 44.81 12.41 -15.41
C ALA A 133 44.57 11.63 -14.11
N GLY A 134 44.48 12.38 -13.01
CA GLY A 134 44.21 11.84 -11.70
C GLY A 134 42.74 11.46 -11.49
N GLY A 135 42.51 10.18 -11.28
CA GLY A 135 41.34 9.74 -10.56
C GLY A 135 41.44 10.21 -9.11
N GLY A 136 40.54 11.08 -8.69
CA GLY A 136 40.48 11.54 -7.32
C GLY A 136 40.25 10.39 -6.36
N ASP A 137 41.26 10.12 -5.52
CA ASP A 137 41.09 9.31 -4.30
C ASP A 137 40.10 10.03 -3.36
N GLY A 138 38.80 9.69 -3.52
CA GLY A 138 37.80 10.04 -2.51
C GLY A 138 38.12 9.26 -1.24
N ALA A 139 38.59 9.98 -0.23
CA ALA A 139 38.71 9.44 1.12
C ALA A 139 37.41 8.78 1.49
N ALA A 140 37.41 7.46 1.63
CA ALA A 140 36.26 6.71 2.09
C ALA A 140 35.87 7.21 3.49
N GLY A 141 34.78 7.95 3.58
CA GLY A 141 34.22 8.37 4.84
C GLY A 141 33.80 7.15 5.68
N PRO A 142 33.60 7.33 6.99
CA PRO A 142 33.16 6.25 7.85
C PRO A 142 31.87 5.66 7.29
N ALA A 143 31.76 4.31 7.33
CA ALA A 143 30.59 3.60 6.91
C ALA A 143 29.36 4.08 7.71
N CYS A 144 28.35 4.59 7.02
CA CYS A 144 27.14 5.09 7.63
C CYS A 144 26.04 4.03 7.53
N VAL A 145 25.40 3.76 8.64
CA VAL A 145 24.20 2.92 8.71
C VAL A 145 22.98 3.82 8.83
N PHE A 146 22.04 3.69 7.91
CA PHE A 146 20.81 4.47 7.89
C PHE A 146 19.64 3.60 8.31
N VAL A 147 18.88 4.05 9.30
CA VAL A 147 17.60 3.46 9.67
C VAL A 147 16.51 4.23 8.93
N VAL A 148 15.87 3.55 7.98
CA VAL A 148 14.72 4.10 7.27
C VAL A 148 13.47 3.72 8.05
N ARG A 149 12.83 4.70 8.69
CA ARG A 149 11.54 4.48 9.33
C ARG A 149 10.45 4.43 8.26
N ARG A 150 9.53 3.51 8.42
CA ARG A 150 8.35 3.41 7.58
C ARG A 150 7.52 4.68 7.65
N ASP A 151 6.78 4.91 6.59
CA ASP A 151 5.63 5.78 6.59
C ASP A 151 4.64 5.26 7.66
N GLN A 152 4.59 5.94 8.78
CA GLN A 152 3.77 5.51 9.92
C GLN A 152 2.28 5.56 9.61
N ASP A 153 1.86 6.43 8.68
CA ASP A 153 0.47 6.65 8.33
C ASP A 153 -0.17 5.39 7.77
N ILE A 154 0.56 4.61 6.95
CA ILE A 154 0.07 3.34 6.38
C ILE A 154 -0.24 2.29 7.46
N TYR A 155 0.43 2.38 8.62
CA TYR A 155 0.28 1.42 9.71
C TYR A 155 -0.74 1.83 10.78
N MET A 156 -1.22 3.07 10.75
CA MET A 156 -2.27 3.51 11.67
C MET A 156 -3.60 2.83 11.33
N GLU A 157 -4.18 2.14 12.33
CA GLU A 157 -5.48 1.48 12.14
C GLU A 157 -6.60 2.47 11.82
N THR A 158 -6.54 3.64 12.42
CA THR A 158 -7.49 4.73 12.21
C THR A 158 -7.49 5.27 10.78
N LEU A 159 -6.33 5.25 10.08
CA LEU A 159 -6.22 5.65 8.68
C LEU A 159 -6.60 4.54 7.68
N ARG A 160 -6.83 3.31 8.13
CA ARG A 160 -7.26 2.22 7.23
C ARG A 160 -8.53 2.53 6.45
N LYS A 161 -9.44 3.25 7.08
CA LYS A 161 -10.68 3.72 6.44
C LYS A 161 -10.37 4.62 5.25
N LEU A 162 -9.42 5.57 5.43
CA LEU A 162 -8.98 6.45 4.34
C LEU A 162 -8.52 5.64 3.12
N PHE A 163 -7.64 4.65 3.31
CA PHE A 163 -7.10 3.85 2.21
C PHE A 163 -8.15 2.94 1.55
N ASN A 164 -9.02 2.32 2.32
CA ASN A 164 -10.02 1.39 1.79
C ASN A 164 -11.16 2.11 1.05
N GLU A 165 -11.69 3.19 1.62
CA GLU A 165 -12.81 3.92 1.02
C GLU A 165 -12.35 4.72 -0.21
N SER A 166 -11.16 5.34 -0.15
CA SER A 166 -10.60 6.04 -1.30
C SER A 166 -10.29 5.10 -2.47
N HIS A 167 -9.90 3.87 -2.21
CA HIS A 167 -9.73 2.85 -3.26
C HIS A 167 -11.05 2.61 -4.01
N GLY A 168 -12.17 2.48 -3.29
CA GLY A 168 -13.49 2.34 -3.90
C GLY A 168 -13.86 3.51 -4.79
N ILE A 169 -13.55 4.74 -4.36
CA ILE A 169 -13.76 5.96 -5.15
C ILE A 169 -12.86 5.97 -6.37
N PHE A 170 -11.58 5.63 -6.23
CA PHE A 170 -10.61 5.54 -7.31
C PHE A 170 -11.07 4.57 -8.40
N VAL A 171 -11.41 3.33 -8.04
CA VAL A 171 -11.90 2.32 -9.01
C VAL A 171 -13.19 2.78 -9.68
N GLY A 172 -14.08 3.47 -8.95
CA GLY A 172 -15.28 4.08 -9.51
C GLY A 172 -14.97 5.16 -10.53
N LEU A 173 -13.97 5.99 -10.26
CA LEU A 173 -13.52 7.05 -11.17
C LEU A 173 -12.93 6.49 -12.47
N GLN A 174 -12.11 5.43 -12.39
CA GLN A 174 -11.53 4.79 -13.58
C GLN A 174 -12.57 4.15 -14.52
N ARG A 175 -13.76 3.84 -14.02
CA ARG A 175 -14.88 3.29 -14.81
C ARG A 175 -15.78 4.36 -15.43
N CYS A 176 -15.49 5.64 -15.17
CA CYS A 176 -16.25 6.73 -15.75
C CYS A 176 -16.06 6.77 -17.27
N GLU A 177 -17.14 6.51 -18.02
CA GLU A 177 -17.13 6.54 -19.47
C GLU A 177 -16.82 7.95 -20.00
N GLU A 178 -15.87 8.05 -20.91
CA GLU A 178 -15.49 9.32 -21.55
C GLU A 178 -16.60 9.88 -22.46
N GLU A 179 -17.56 9.07 -22.85
CA GLU A 179 -18.62 9.38 -23.83
C GLU A 179 -19.78 10.21 -23.26
N ARG A 180 -19.82 10.49 -21.96
CA ARG A 180 -20.89 11.30 -21.38
C ARG A 180 -20.79 12.77 -21.79
N ALA A 181 -21.94 13.43 -21.93
CA ALA A 181 -21.99 14.87 -22.17
C ALA A 181 -21.12 15.62 -21.15
N ALA A 182 -20.30 16.59 -21.58
CA ALA A 182 -19.32 17.30 -20.79
C ALA A 182 -19.88 17.83 -19.44
N ARG A 183 -21.12 18.33 -19.44
CA ARG A 183 -21.78 18.84 -18.23
C ARG A 183 -22.09 17.75 -17.21
N ALA A 184 -22.53 16.58 -17.67
CA ALA A 184 -22.80 15.44 -16.79
C ALA A 184 -21.49 14.86 -16.20
N ARG A 185 -20.41 14.87 -16.98
CA ARG A 185 -19.08 14.48 -16.55
C ARG A 185 -18.54 15.40 -15.46
N ASN A 186 -18.60 16.72 -15.65
CA ASN A 186 -18.15 17.68 -14.64
C ASN A 186 -18.90 17.51 -13.31
N ALA A 187 -20.22 17.37 -13.35
CA ALA A 187 -21.03 17.13 -12.16
C ALA A 187 -20.60 15.83 -11.43
N GLN A 188 -20.25 14.79 -12.19
CA GLN A 188 -19.75 13.53 -11.64
C GLN A 188 -18.37 13.69 -11.01
N LEU A 189 -17.44 14.42 -11.64
CA LEU A 189 -16.11 14.69 -11.10
C LEU A 189 -16.17 15.52 -9.80
N VAL A 190 -17.06 16.53 -9.76
CA VAL A 190 -17.34 17.28 -8.53
C VAL A 190 -17.88 16.35 -7.44
N GLN A 191 -18.76 15.40 -7.79
CA GLN A 191 -19.26 14.44 -6.80
C GLN A 191 -18.17 13.49 -6.29
N VAL A 192 -17.28 13.03 -7.16
CA VAL A 192 -16.10 12.22 -6.78
C VAL A 192 -15.20 13.01 -5.84
N SER A 193 -14.94 14.28 -6.14
CA SER A 193 -14.17 15.17 -5.24
C SER A 193 -14.81 15.27 -3.85
N LYS A 194 -16.11 15.51 -3.79
CA LYS A 194 -16.88 15.55 -2.52
C LYS A 194 -16.81 14.24 -1.76
N ASN A 195 -16.82 13.10 -2.46
CA ASN A 195 -16.66 11.80 -1.82
C ASN A 195 -15.29 11.65 -1.15
N TYR A 196 -14.19 12.03 -1.82
CA TYR A 196 -12.86 12.06 -1.20
C TYR A 196 -12.81 12.95 0.04
N ARG A 197 -13.38 14.15 -0.04
CA ARG A 197 -13.46 15.06 1.11
C ARG A 197 -14.27 14.45 2.26
N SER A 198 -15.36 13.77 1.96
CA SER A 198 -16.16 13.11 3.00
C SER A 198 -15.39 12.02 3.73
N VAL A 199 -14.53 11.27 3.02
CA VAL A 199 -13.65 10.26 3.61
C VAL A 199 -12.59 10.90 4.51
N ILE A 200 -11.96 12.00 4.06
CA ILE A 200 -10.99 12.75 4.89
C ILE A 200 -11.66 13.22 6.20
N ARG A 201 -12.85 13.82 6.12
CA ARG A 201 -13.60 14.30 7.30
C ARG A 201 -13.98 13.15 8.24
N ALA A 202 -14.45 12.03 7.69
CA ALA A 202 -14.79 10.86 8.51
C ALA A 202 -13.55 10.31 9.25
N CYS A 203 -12.38 10.28 8.60
CA CYS A 203 -11.14 9.88 9.25
C CYS A 203 -10.67 10.88 10.30
N MET A 204 -10.87 12.18 10.05
CA MET A 204 -10.54 13.25 10.99
C MET A 204 -11.40 13.14 12.26
N GLU A 205 -12.70 12.88 12.12
CA GLU A 205 -13.61 12.66 13.24
C GLU A 205 -13.24 11.41 14.04
N ASP A 206 -12.99 10.28 13.36
CA ASP A 206 -12.54 9.03 14.00
C ASP A 206 -11.25 9.24 14.81
N MET A 207 -10.29 10.03 14.26
CA MET A 207 -9.06 10.39 14.95
C MET A 207 -9.27 11.30 16.14
N HIS A 208 -10.17 12.28 15.99
CA HIS A 208 -10.52 13.19 17.09
C HIS A 208 -11.14 12.43 18.26
N GLN A 209 -12.05 11.51 17.98
CA GLN A 209 -12.65 10.62 18.99
C GLN A 209 -11.59 9.71 19.64
N ALA A 210 -10.65 9.19 18.86
CA ALA A 210 -9.54 8.40 19.36
C ALA A 210 -8.62 9.23 20.29
N ALA A 211 -8.34 10.48 19.92
CA ALA A 211 -7.56 11.40 20.74
C ALA A 211 -8.22 11.68 22.10
N ILE A 212 -9.54 11.94 22.10
CA ILE A 212 -10.30 12.21 23.32
C ILE A 212 -10.36 10.96 24.24
N SER A 213 -10.47 9.77 23.65
CA SER A 213 -10.61 8.51 24.40
C SER A 213 -9.29 7.99 24.97
N THR A 214 -8.16 8.44 24.46
CA THR A 214 -6.81 7.95 24.81
C THR A 214 -6.29 8.63 26.07
N ARG A 215 -5.79 7.82 27.03
CA ARG A 215 -5.14 8.30 28.25
C ARG A 215 -3.62 8.49 28.10
N ASP A 216 -3.04 7.98 27.03
CA ASP A 216 -1.61 8.09 26.74
C ASP A 216 -1.34 9.45 26.06
N SER A 217 -0.54 10.29 26.73
CA SER A 217 -0.18 11.64 26.24
C SER A 217 0.58 11.58 24.90
N ALA A 218 1.41 10.57 24.68
CA ALA A 218 2.16 10.44 23.43
C ALA A 218 1.24 10.10 22.25
N LEU A 219 0.31 9.16 22.45
CA LEU A 219 -0.70 8.82 21.45
C LEU A 219 -1.67 9.97 21.19
N HIS A 220 -2.09 10.67 22.25
CA HIS A 220 -2.92 11.86 22.11
C HIS A 220 -2.24 12.92 21.23
N SER A 221 -0.96 13.23 21.50
CA SER A 221 -0.20 14.16 20.67
C SER A 221 -0.08 13.69 19.23
N GLN A 222 0.13 12.39 18.99
CA GLN A 222 0.21 11.82 17.66
C GLN A 222 -1.12 11.94 16.90
N TYR A 223 -2.24 11.62 17.54
CA TYR A 223 -3.58 11.78 16.93
C TYR A 223 -3.89 13.25 16.65
N SER A 224 -3.54 14.16 17.56
CA SER A 224 -3.74 15.60 17.37
C SER A 224 -2.95 16.14 16.16
N ILE A 225 -1.71 15.71 15.98
CA ILE A 225 -0.90 16.06 14.80
C ILE A 225 -1.56 15.52 13.52
N GLN A 226 -2.05 14.28 13.53
CA GLN A 226 -2.71 13.71 12.37
C GLN A 226 -4.04 14.41 12.04
N VAL A 227 -4.81 14.81 13.03
CA VAL A 227 -6.01 15.64 12.82
C VAL A 227 -5.63 16.96 12.13
N SER A 228 -4.55 17.62 12.55
CA SER A 228 -4.09 18.86 11.91
C SER A 228 -3.66 18.62 10.45
N ILE A 229 -2.98 17.50 10.16
CA ILE A 229 -2.60 17.13 8.78
C ILE A 229 -3.83 16.88 7.93
N LEU A 230 -4.80 16.08 8.41
CA LEU A 230 -6.05 15.80 7.70
C LEU A 230 -6.87 17.07 7.46
N SER A 231 -6.89 18.00 8.43
CA SER A 231 -7.55 19.31 8.29
C SER A 231 -6.90 20.15 7.21
N ALA A 232 -5.56 20.18 7.15
CA ALA A 232 -4.84 20.87 6.08
C ALA A 232 -5.10 20.21 4.71
N MET A 233 -5.15 18.89 4.66
CA MET A 233 -5.49 18.14 3.43
C MET A 233 -6.90 18.49 2.94
N GLU A 234 -7.86 18.54 3.83
CA GLU A 234 -9.25 18.90 3.49
C GLU A 234 -9.35 20.35 3.00
N LEU A 235 -8.67 21.26 3.66
CA LEU A 235 -8.60 22.67 3.27
C LEU A 235 -8.05 22.85 1.86
N ILE A 236 -6.91 22.23 1.57
CA ILE A 236 -6.24 22.31 0.26
C ILE A 236 -7.12 21.65 -0.80
N TRP A 237 -7.65 20.45 -0.53
CA TRP A 237 -8.51 19.73 -1.47
C TRP A 237 -9.75 20.53 -1.84
N ASN A 238 -10.41 21.13 -0.84
CA ASN A 238 -11.60 21.94 -1.05
C ASN A 238 -11.31 23.17 -1.92
N LEU A 239 -10.17 23.84 -1.67
CA LEU A 239 -9.75 24.95 -2.54
C LEU A 239 -9.48 24.48 -3.97
N CYS A 240 -8.79 23.37 -4.15
CA CYS A 240 -8.55 22.76 -5.47
C CYS A 240 -9.87 22.35 -6.15
N GLU A 241 -10.84 21.84 -5.39
CA GLU A 241 -12.18 21.53 -5.92
C GLU A 241 -12.84 22.78 -6.50
N ILE A 242 -12.83 23.90 -5.76
CA ILE A 242 -13.47 25.15 -6.16
C ILE A 242 -12.79 25.75 -7.39
N LEU A 243 -11.46 25.83 -7.39
CA LEU A 243 -10.69 26.53 -8.42
C LEU A 243 -10.52 25.73 -9.68
N PHE A 244 -10.36 24.40 -9.60
CA PHE A 244 -9.95 23.56 -10.72
C PHE A 244 -11.03 22.59 -11.18
N VAL A 245 -11.71 21.89 -10.25
CA VAL A 245 -12.68 20.86 -10.61
C VAL A 245 -14.04 21.46 -10.94
N GLU A 246 -14.56 22.35 -10.09
CA GLU A 246 -15.81 23.07 -10.30
C GLU A 246 -15.63 24.22 -11.29
N ALA A 247 -14.47 24.88 -11.24
CA ALA A 247 -14.08 26.03 -12.08
C ALA A 247 -15.21 27.08 -12.18
N ALA A 248 -15.71 27.49 -11.02
CA ALA A 248 -16.86 28.40 -10.92
C ALA A 248 -16.59 29.75 -11.60
N PRO A 249 -17.55 30.28 -12.38
CA PRO A 249 -17.41 31.60 -12.99
C PRO A 249 -17.44 32.72 -11.95
N ALA A 250 -17.04 33.91 -12.35
CA ALA A 250 -17.12 35.13 -11.54
C ALA A 250 -18.52 35.32 -10.91
N GLY A 251 -18.59 35.75 -9.66
CA GLY A 251 -19.80 35.84 -8.86
C GLY A 251 -20.03 34.58 -8.00
N PRO A 252 -20.39 33.41 -8.57
CA PRO A 252 -20.46 32.15 -7.82
C PRO A 252 -19.15 31.77 -7.14
N LEU A 253 -18.01 32.12 -7.73
CA LEU A 253 -16.67 31.86 -7.17
C LEU A 253 -16.51 32.43 -5.76
N LEU A 254 -16.91 33.70 -5.55
CA LEU A 254 -16.82 34.34 -4.24
C LEU A 254 -17.67 33.60 -3.19
N LEU A 255 -18.88 33.16 -3.55
CA LEU A 255 -19.74 32.40 -2.64
C LEU A 255 -19.06 31.09 -2.21
N ARG A 256 -18.42 30.39 -3.16
CA ARG A 256 -17.68 29.17 -2.86
C ARG A 256 -16.47 29.41 -1.96
N LEU A 257 -15.77 30.52 -2.13
CA LEU A 257 -14.67 30.91 -1.26
C LEU A 257 -15.16 31.29 0.15
N LEU A 258 -16.33 31.93 0.26
CA LEU A 258 -16.96 32.20 1.55
C LEU A 258 -17.34 30.88 2.27
N ASP A 259 -17.99 29.95 1.57
CA ASP A 259 -18.31 28.63 2.09
C ASP A 259 -17.04 27.89 2.54
N TRP A 260 -15.96 28.02 1.77
CA TRP A 260 -14.66 27.41 2.07
C TRP A 260 -14.04 27.96 3.38
N VAL A 261 -14.04 29.28 3.56
CA VAL A 261 -13.53 29.92 4.77
C VAL A 261 -14.40 29.55 5.97
N GLN A 262 -15.72 29.65 5.86
CA GLN A 262 -16.65 29.31 6.95
C GLN A 262 -16.49 27.86 7.42
N LEU A 263 -16.24 26.94 6.49
CA LEU A 263 -16.11 25.52 6.78
C LEU A 263 -14.87 25.17 7.58
N HIS A 264 -13.78 25.94 7.41
CA HIS A 264 -12.48 25.66 7.98
C HIS A 264 -12.12 26.52 9.21
N ILE A 265 -13.03 27.38 9.67
CA ILE A 265 -12.87 28.19 10.89
C ILE A 265 -13.86 27.70 11.93
N CYS A 266 -13.43 26.79 12.80
CA CYS A 266 -14.31 26.07 13.73
C CYS A 266 -14.57 26.77 15.06
N ASP A 267 -13.75 27.76 15.48
CA ASP A 267 -13.83 28.30 16.85
C ASP A 267 -15.00 29.25 17.09
N VAL A 268 -15.64 29.72 16.03
CA VAL A 268 -16.75 30.67 16.10
C VAL A 268 -17.96 30.11 16.84
N ASP A 269 -18.30 28.84 16.58
CA ASP A 269 -19.49 28.21 17.17
C ASP A 269 -19.41 28.04 18.69
N ASN A 270 -18.20 27.92 19.23
CA ASN A 270 -17.98 27.88 20.69
C ASN A 270 -18.20 29.25 21.30
N MET A 271 -17.63 30.30 20.71
CA MET A 271 -17.82 31.69 21.16
C MET A 271 -19.30 32.11 21.05
N VAL A 272 -19.97 31.75 19.97
CA VAL A 272 -21.42 32.01 19.79
C VAL A 272 -22.23 31.34 20.89
N ARG A 273 -21.95 30.07 21.20
CA ARG A 273 -22.61 29.33 22.26
C ARG A 273 -22.42 29.99 23.63
N GLU A 274 -21.19 30.40 23.91
CA GLU A 274 -20.84 31.08 25.15
C GLU A 274 -21.64 32.40 25.30
N VAL A 275 -21.63 33.23 24.26
CA VAL A 275 -22.36 34.52 24.24
C VAL A 275 -23.88 34.28 24.37
N LEU A 276 -24.44 33.35 23.62
CA LEU A 276 -25.90 33.09 23.63
C LEU A 276 -26.41 32.41 24.92
N SER A 277 -25.54 31.70 25.64
CA SER A 277 -25.88 31.04 26.91
C SER A 277 -25.81 31.99 28.10
N SER A 278 -25.26 33.19 27.93
CA SER A 278 -25.23 34.19 29.00
C SER A 278 -26.60 34.86 29.23
N ASP A 279 -26.90 35.24 30.47
CA ASP A 279 -28.16 35.88 30.83
C ASP A 279 -28.40 37.22 30.09
N ASN A 280 -27.35 37.91 29.75
CA ASN A 280 -27.38 39.15 28.97
C ASN A 280 -26.31 39.10 27.82
N PRO A 281 -26.66 38.53 26.67
CA PRO A 281 -25.74 38.40 25.54
C PRO A 281 -25.06 39.72 25.12
N SER A 282 -25.82 40.80 25.12
CA SER A 282 -25.36 42.12 24.70
C SER A 282 -24.30 42.74 25.61
N LYS A 283 -24.22 42.36 26.88
CA LYS A 283 -23.19 42.81 27.85
C LYS A 283 -22.01 41.83 27.93
N HIS A 284 -22.05 40.74 27.22
CA HIS A 284 -20.96 39.75 27.24
C HIS A 284 -19.71 40.33 26.59
N LYS A 285 -18.55 40.09 27.19
CA LYS A 285 -17.26 40.62 26.71
C LYS A 285 -16.96 40.27 25.24
N LEU A 286 -17.36 39.07 24.79
CA LEU A 286 -17.12 38.58 23.43
C LEU A 286 -18.23 38.95 22.46
N PHE A 287 -19.28 39.66 22.86
CA PHE A 287 -20.44 39.94 22.01
C PHE A 287 -20.05 40.62 20.69
N TRP A 288 -19.32 41.72 20.76
CA TRP A 288 -18.87 42.45 19.58
C TRP A 288 -17.89 41.67 18.72
N ASN A 289 -17.03 40.86 19.35
CA ASN A 289 -16.13 39.98 18.60
C ASN A 289 -16.92 38.95 17.73
N VAL A 290 -17.98 38.40 18.29
CA VAL A 290 -18.84 37.46 17.54
C VAL A 290 -19.58 38.17 16.41
N VAL A 291 -20.10 39.39 16.65
CA VAL A 291 -20.73 40.19 15.58
C VAL A 291 -19.74 40.52 14.48
N ASP A 292 -18.53 40.99 14.85
CA ASP A 292 -17.47 41.27 13.89
C ASP A 292 -17.08 40.05 13.07
N ILE A 293 -16.94 38.87 13.69
CA ILE A 293 -16.62 37.62 12.99
C ILE A 293 -17.74 37.28 11.99
N PHE A 294 -19.02 37.39 12.35
CA PHE A 294 -20.10 37.15 11.41
C PHE A 294 -20.07 38.10 10.22
N VAL A 295 -19.76 39.37 10.47
CA VAL A 295 -19.59 40.36 9.40
C VAL A 295 -18.41 39.97 8.50
N LEU A 296 -17.23 39.68 9.09
CA LEU A 296 -16.05 39.28 8.35
C LEU A 296 -16.25 38.00 7.50
N GLN A 297 -17.11 37.10 7.93
CA GLN A 297 -17.46 35.87 7.20
C GLN A 297 -18.64 36.06 6.22
N GLY A 298 -19.22 37.27 6.12
CA GLY A 298 -20.40 37.52 5.27
C GLY A 298 -21.70 36.90 5.79
N ARG A 299 -21.75 36.48 7.05
CA ARG A 299 -22.93 35.88 7.72
C ARG A 299 -23.86 36.97 8.22
N MET A 300 -24.45 37.74 7.30
CA MET A 300 -25.23 38.93 7.61
C MET A 300 -26.46 38.64 8.45
N ASP A 301 -27.16 37.55 8.20
CA ASP A 301 -28.41 37.22 8.93
C ASP A 301 -28.14 36.92 10.41
N GLU A 302 -27.06 36.23 10.73
CA GLU A 302 -26.63 35.95 12.10
C GLU A 302 -26.16 37.23 12.81
N ALA A 303 -25.36 38.06 12.10
CA ALA A 303 -24.93 39.35 12.62
C ALA A 303 -26.16 40.24 12.99
N ARG A 304 -27.11 40.38 12.07
CA ARG A 304 -28.38 41.10 12.27
C ARG A 304 -29.19 40.56 13.46
N HIS A 305 -29.25 39.22 13.58
CA HIS A 305 -29.94 38.60 14.73
C HIS A 305 -29.31 38.98 16.08
N LEU A 306 -27.98 39.00 16.17
CA LEU A 306 -27.30 39.45 17.39
C LEU A 306 -27.53 40.97 17.64
N LEU A 307 -27.41 41.78 16.61
CA LEU A 307 -27.63 43.23 16.71
C LEU A 307 -29.08 43.54 17.13
N SER A 308 -30.07 42.77 16.73
CA SER A 308 -31.42 42.97 17.18
C SER A 308 -31.59 42.77 18.69
N LYS A 309 -30.83 41.89 19.32
CA LYS A 309 -30.82 41.67 20.78
C LYS A 309 -30.21 42.88 21.51
N GLU A 310 -29.15 43.41 20.94
CA GLU A 310 -28.52 44.65 21.46
C GLU A 310 -29.45 45.86 21.33
N ALA A 311 -30.18 45.99 20.21
CA ALA A 311 -31.20 47.04 20.00
C ALA A 311 -32.33 47.01 21.03
N ILE A 312 -32.73 45.81 21.47
CA ILE A 312 -33.75 45.64 22.53
C ILE A 312 -33.15 46.05 23.89
N ALA A 313 -31.87 45.75 24.15
CA ALA A 313 -31.23 46.06 25.40
C ALA A 313 -30.92 47.56 25.55
N ASN A 314 -30.67 48.29 24.44
CA ASN A 314 -30.32 49.71 24.40
C ASN A 314 -31.26 50.53 23.51
N PRO A 315 -32.48 50.88 24.01
CA PRO A 315 -33.51 51.57 23.21
C PRO A 315 -33.07 52.97 22.69
N THR A 316 -32.14 53.61 23.36
CA THR A 316 -31.60 54.93 22.94
C THR A 316 -30.89 54.90 21.60
N SER A 317 -30.29 53.80 21.27
CA SER A 317 -29.54 53.57 20.03
C SER A 317 -30.38 52.85 18.94
N MET A 318 -31.68 52.64 19.16
CA MET A 318 -32.54 51.87 18.28
C MET A 318 -32.52 52.34 16.81
N ASN A 319 -32.42 53.64 16.58
CA ASN A 319 -32.40 54.18 15.23
C ASN A 319 -31.14 53.80 14.46
N MET A 320 -30.00 53.79 15.11
CA MET A 320 -28.70 53.36 14.51
C MET A 320 -28.72 51.89 14.16
N TYR A 321 -29.27 51.05 15.04
CA TYR A 321 -29.44 49.61 14.78
C TYR A 321 -30.34 49.32 13.58
N LYS A 322 -31.47 50.09 13.45
CA LYS A 322 -32.36 49.95 12.30
C LYS A 322 -31.67 50.32 10.98
N ILE A 323 -30.87 51.39 10.98
CA ILE A 323 -30.14 51.82 9.78
C ILE A 323 -29.08 50.77 9.42
N LEU A 324 -28.31 50.27 10.40
CA LEU A 324 -27.30 49.21 10.15
C LEU A 324 -27.95 47.91 9.70
N ASP A 325 -29.09 47.50 10.29
CA ASP A 325 -29.87 46.34 9.88
C ASP A 325 -30.37 46.47 8.42
N ASP A 326 -30.89 47.66 8.05
CA ASP A 326 -31.33 47.92 6.68
C ASP A 326 -30.13 47.89 5.68
N LEU A 327 -28.96 48.41 6.04
CA LEU A 327 -27.74 48.32 5.21
C LEU A 327 -27.33 46.89 4.99
N MET A 328 -27.26 46.09 6.06
CA MET A 328 -26.88 44.67 5.97
C MET A 328 -27.90 43.85 5.16
N LYS A 329 -29.21 44.15 5.27
CA LYS A 329 -30.30 43.51 4.55
C LYS A 329 -30.27 43.82 3.05
N LYS A 330 -29.87 45.03 2.69
CA LYS A 330 -29.79 45.51 1.28
C LYS A 330 -28.54 45.07 0.58
N MET A 331 -27.55 44.51 1.29
CA MET A 331 -26.28 44.08 0.70
C MET A 331 -26.53 43.17 -0.51
N PRO A 332 -26.02 43.52 -1.70
CA PRO A 332 -26.18 42.70 -2.87
C PRO A 332 -25.32 41.44 -2.76
N VAL A 333 -25.92 40.27 -2.67
CA VAL A 333 -25.22 38.98 -2.64
C VAL A 333 -25.34 38.30 -4.00
N PRO A 334 -24.26 37.84 -4.63
CA PRO A 334 -24.35 37.01 -5.83
C PRO A 334 -25.18 35.77 -5.54
N SER A 335 -26.22 35.51 -6.33
CA SER A 335 -27.02 34.28 -6.15
C SER A 335 -26.78 33.31 -7.31
N LEU A 336 -26.64 32.01 -6.96
CA LEU A 336 -26.39 30.90 -7.89
C LEU A 336 -27.49 30.71 -8.95
N GLY A 337 -28.66 31.31 -8.78
CA GLY A 337 -29.84 31.11 -9.63
C GLY A 337 -30.32 32.32 -10.42
N ASN A 338 -29.78 33.49 -10.21
CA ASN A 338 -30.24 34.71 -10.89
C ASN A 338 -29.52 34.95 -12.22
N THR A 339 -30.28 35.21 -13.24
CA THR A 339 -29.80 35.62 -14.58
C THR A 339 -29.27 37.07 -14.61
N GLN A 340 -28.90 37.63 -13.43
CA GLN A 340 -28.34 38.99 -13.34
C GLN A 340 -26.97 39.03 -14.01
N THR A 341 -26.79 40.05 -14.85
CA THR A 341 -25.47 40.28 -15.47
C THR A 341 -24.49 40.80 -14.46
N LEU A 342 -23.19 40.51 -14.63
CA LEU A 342 -22.13 41.01 -13.74
C LEU A 342 -22.18 42.54 -13.61
N THR A 343 -22.52 43.25 -14.71
CA THR A 343 -22.65 44.71 -14.72
C THR A 343 -23.83 45.22 -13.86
N GLU A 344 -24.96 44.52 -13.84
CA GLU A 344 -26.08 44.90 -12.96
C GLU A 344 -25.73 44.65 -11.49
N MET A 345 -24.99 43.62 -11.20
CA MET A 345 -24.50 43.32 -9.85
C MET A 345 -23.55 44.42 -9.38
N GLU A 346 -22.63 44.85 -10.25
CA GLU A 346 -21.65 45.87 -9.96
C GLU A 346 -22.31 47.25 -9.71
N LEU A 347 -23.31 47.61 -10.52
CA LEU A 347 -24.09 48.84 -10.30
C LEU A 347 -24.87 48.83 -8.99
N LYS A 348 -25.49 47.70 -8.62
CA LYS A 348 -26.17 47.57 -7.32
C LYS A 348 -25.21 47.69 -6.17
N TRP A 349 -24.00 47.14 -6.35
CA TRP A 349 -22.96 47.19 -5.37
C TRP A 349 -22.43 48.64 -5.14
N GLN A 350 -22.18 49.35 -6.20
CA GLN A 350 -21.77 50.74 -6.15
C GLN A 350 -22.83 51.60 -5.46
N HIS A 351 -24.10 51.47 -5.82
CA HIS A 351 -25.20 52.20 -5.19
C HIS A 351 -25.30 51.91 -3.69
N TRP A 352 -25.16 50.63 -3.32
CA TRP A 352 -25.16 50.23 -1.89
C TRP A 352 -23.96 50.82 -1.14
N HIS A 353 -22.75 50.83 -1.70
CA HIS A 353 -21.60 51.48 -1.15
C HIS A 353 -21.80 52.98 -0.97
N GLU A 354 -22.37 53.70 -1.91
CA GLU A 354 -22.72 55.10 -1.81
C GLU A 354 -23.69 55.33 -0.61
N GLU A 355 -24.65 54.46 -0.41
CA GLU A 355 -25.56 54.54 0.75
C GLU A 355 -24.82 54.39 2.07
N CYS A 356 -23.95 53.38 2.18
CA CYS A 356 -23.10 53.16 3.35
C CYS A 356 -22.17 54.37 3.63
N GLN A 357 -21.52 54.90 2.60
CA GLN A 357 -20.62 56.04 2.69
C GLN A 357 -21.33 57.32 3.18
N ARG A 358 -22.58 57.55 2.73
CA ARG A 358 -23.40 58.67 3.16
C ARG A 358 -23.65 58.61 4.67
N TYR A 359 -24.09 57.48 5.21
CA TYR A 359 -24.35 57.33 6.64
C TYR A 359 -23.07 57.47 7.48
N LEU A 360 -21.93 57.08 6.96
CA LEU A 360 -20.65 57.25 7.63
C LEU A 360 -20.23 58.75 7.66
N GLN A 361 -20.41 59.47 6.52
CA GLN A 361 -20.11 60.90 6.42
C GLN A 361 -21.05 61.78 7.27
N ASP A 362 -22.33 61.36 7.37
CA ASP A 362 -23.30 62.04 8.22
C ASP A 362 -23.04 61.82 9.72
N GLY A 363 -22.05 61.02 10.08
CA GLY A 363 -21.69 60.74 11.48
C GLY A 363 -22.79 59.95 12.24
N THR A 364 -23.64 59.23 11.53
CA THR A 364 -24.77 58.50 12.12
C THR A 364 -24.29 57.50 13.18
N PHE A 365 -23.12 56.87 13.01
CA PHE A 365 -22.58 55.87 13.89
C PHE A 365 -21.50 56.42 14.87
N ALA A 366 -21.22 57.69 14.87
CA ALA A 366 -20.14 58.30 15.65
C ALA A 366 -20.23 58.10 17.20
N SER A 367 -21.47 57.80 17.70
CA SER A 367 -21.65 57.51 19.12
C SER A 367 -21.36 56.06 19.52
N ASN A 368 -21.16 55.15 18.56
CA ASN A 368 -20.82 53.76 18.82
C ASN A 368 -19.70 53.29 17.88
N SER A 369 -18.50 53.19 18.45
CA SER A 369 -17.28 52.81 17.70
C SER A 369 -17.36 51.43 17.02
N HIS A 370 -18.11 50.47 17.59
CA HIS A 370 -18.27 49.15 16.98
C HIS A 370 -19.13 49.24 15.73
N MET A 371 -20.23 49.99 15.76
CA MET A 371 -21.08 50.15 14.58
C MET A 371 -20.39 50.96 13.47
N GLU A 372 -19.58 51.96 13.84
CA GLU A 372 -18.76 52.71 12.91
C GLU A 372 -17.72 51.80 12.25
N SER A 373 -17.03 50.95 13.03
CA SER A 373 -16.10 49.95 12.51
C SER A 373 -16.78 48.97 11.55
N ILE A 374 -17.96 48.43 11.89
CA ILE A 374 -18.74 47.56 11.01
C ILE A 374 -19.09 48.30 9.72
N CYS A 375 -19.56 49.56 9.77
CA CYS A 375 -19.89 50.31 8.57
C CYS A 375 -18.65 50.55 7.66
N LYS A 376 -17.45 50.77 8.24
CA LYS A 376 -16.20 50.85 7.50
C LYS A 376 -15.84 49.53 6.82
N ILE A 377 -16.05 48.40 7.52
CA ILE A 377 -15.86 47.06 6.94
C ILE A 377 -16.81 46.82 5.77
N LEU A 378 -18.10 47.19 5.89
CA LEU A 378 -19.07 47.10 4.81
C LEU A 378 -18.69 47.95 3.58
N LEU A 379 -17.97 49.06 3.78
CA LEU A 379 -17.41 49.86 2.70
C LEU A 379 -16.15 49.27 2.06
N GLY A 380 -15.61 48.18 2.61
CA GLY A 380 -14.39 47.57 2.11
C GLY A 380 -13.11 48.30 2.50
N ASP A 381 -13.14 49.08 3.60
CA ASP A 381 -11.92 49.73 4.12
C ASP A 381 -10.94 48.65 4.62
N GLU A 382 -9.86 48.51 3.88
CA GLU A 382 -8.81 47.48 4.14
C GLU A 382 -8.16 47.69 5.53
N ASN A 383 -8.02 48.91 5.97
CA ASN A 383 -7.44 49.19 7.31
C ASN A 383 -8.41 48.78 8.42
N ALA A 384 -9.70 49.06 8.28
CA ALA A 384 -10.72 48.65 9.24
C ALA A 384 -10.85 47.10 9.32
N ILE A 385 -10.70 46.40 8.18
CA ILE A 385 -10.66 44.96 8.15
C ILE A 385 -9.38 44.42 8.80
N LEU A 386 -8.23 45.04 8.54
CA LEU A 386 -6.93 44.62 9.09
C LEU A 386 -6.83 44.85 10.60
N GLU A 387 -7.50 45.90 11.14
CA GLU A 387 -7.62 46.11 12.59
C GLU A 387 -8.25 44.93 13.32
N LYS A 388 -9.04 44.13 12.61
CA LYS A 388 -9.68 42.90 13.13
C LYS A 388 -8.85 41.62 12.86
N LYS A 389 -7.54 41.77 12.54
CA LYS A 389 -6.62 40.67 12.24
C LYS A 389 -6.67 39.54 13.27
N GLU A 390 -6.75 39.86 14.55
CA GLU A 390 -6.82 38.85 15.63
C GLU A 390 -8.04 37.93 15.55
N LEU A 391 -9.15 38.41 14.94
CA LEU A 391 -10.37 37.60 14.76
C LEU A 391 -10.33 36.74 13.50
N MET A 392 -9.50 37.08 12.52
CA MET A 392 -9.42 36.36 11.25
C MET A 392 -8.42 35.22 11.27
N THR A 393 -7.41 35.24 12.11
CA THR A 393 -6.37 34.23 12.28
C THR A 393 -5.51 33.87 11.06
N THR A 394 -6.02 34.02 9.82
CA THR A 394 -5.34 33.62 8.60
C THR A 394 -5.48 34.65 7.48
N TRP A 395 -4.46 34.77 6.63
CA TRP A 395 -4.44 35.70 5.50
C TRP A 395 -5.50 35.40 4.44
N TYR A 396 -5.85 34.13 4.25
CA TYR A 396 -6.88 33.75 3.26
C TYR A 396 -8.28 34.08 3.75
N HIS A 397 -8.52 34.18 5.04
CA HIS A 397 -9.76 34.74 5.58
C HIS A 397 -9.82 36.24 5.27
N PHE A 398 -8.72 36.97 5.51
CA PHE A 398 -8.61 38.36 5.13
C PHE A 398 -8.83 38.58 3.62
N LEU A 399 -8.24 37.73 2.77
CA LEU A 399 -8.44 37.78 1.32
C LEU A 399 -9.94 37.67 0.96
N VAL A 400 -10.63 36.67 1.47
CA VAL A 400 -12.05 36.42 1.11
C VAL A 400 -12.95 37.53 1.63
N THR A 401 -12.68 38.06 2.83
CA THR A 401 -13.38 39.22 3.38
C THR A 401 -13.17 40.46 2.51
N ARG A 402 -11.92 40.74 2.12
CA ARG A 402 -11.60 41.82 1.21
C ARG A 402 -12.30 41.72 -0.13
N LEU A 403 -12.31 40.53 -0.74
CA LEU A 403 -13.04 40.26 -1.98
C LEU A 403 -14.53 40.48 -1.81
N LEU A 404 -15.11 40.08 -0.68
CA LEU A 404 -16.54 40.23 -0.40
C LEU A 404 -16.96 41.69 -0.41
N TYR A 405 -16.21 42.57 0.23
CA TYR A 405 -16.59 43.99 0.39
C TYR A 405 -16.00 44.96 -0.61
N SER A 406 -14.90 44.60 -1.29
CA SER A 406 -14.29 45.48 -2.28
C SER A 406 -14.46 45.00 -3.73
N HIS A 407 -14.46 43.69 -3.95
CA HIS A 407 -14.39 43.12 -5.29
C HIS A 407 -15.30 41.90 -5.47
N PRO A 408 -16.63 42.02 -5.29
CA PRO A 408 -17.56 40.88 -5.32
C PRO A 408 -17.67 40.18 -6.66
N THR A 409 -17.26 40.83 -7.75
CA THR A 409 -17.31 40.32 -9.13
C THR A 409 -15.95 39.87 -9.63
N VAL A 410 -15.00 39.58 -8.69
CA VAL A 410 -13.64 39.16 -9.03
C VAL A 410 -13.61 38.00 -10.01
N LYS A 411 -12.76 38.09 -11.03
CA LYS A 411 -12.55 37.04 -12.01
C LYS A 411 -11.43 36.10 -11.54
N PRO A 412 -11.49 34.81 -11.92
CA PRO A 412 -10.44 33.87 -11.55
C PRO A 412 -9.02 34.35 -11.84
N MET A 413 -8.80 35.02 -12.97
CA MET A 413 -7.51 35.55 -13.40
C MET A 413 -6.96 36.66 -12.48
N GLU A 414 -7.82 37.32 -11.76
CA GLU A 414 -7.46 38.44 -10.86
C GLU A 414 -7.13 37.96 -9.44
N LEU A 415 -7.55 36.73 -9.08
CA LEU A 415 -7.35 36.17 -7.74
C LEU A 415 -5.89 36.18 -7.30
N ARG A 416 -4.97 35.85 -8.21
CA ARG A 416 -3.53 35.85 -7.94
C ARG A 416 -3.05 37.18 -7.34
N PHE A 417 -3.48 38.29 -7.96
CA PHE A 417 -3.09 39.61 -7.52
C PHE A 417 -3.61 39.94 -6.12
N TYR A 418 -4.90 39.67 -5.88
CA TYR A 418 -5.51 39.93 -4.59
C TYR A 418 -4.96 39.01 -3.50
N ALA A 419 -4.68 37.74 -3.81
CA ALA A 419 -4.11 36.78 -2.89
C ALA A 419 -2.71 37.20 -2.45
N GLN A 420 -1.83 37.58 -3.39
CA GLN A 420 -0.49 38.04 -3.07
C GLN A 420 -0.53 39.31 -2.20
N SER A 421 -1.29 40.30 -2.64
CA SER A 421 -1.43 41.55 -1.88
C SER A 421 -2.01 41.33 -0.48
N SER A 422 -2.98 40.43 -0.34
CA SER A 422 -3.60 40.16 0.96
C SER A 422 -2.66 39.40 1.89
N MET A 423 -1.86 38.48 1.35
CA MET A 423 -0.84 37.75 2.10
C MET A 423 0.24 38.73 2.62
N ASP A 424 0.74 39.63 1.76
CA ASP A 424 1.76 40.60 2.11
C ASP A 424 1.27 41.59 3.20
N MET A 425 0.03 42.07 3.05
CA MET A 425 -0.59 42.96 4.05
C MET A 425 -0.84 42.25 5.41
N PHE A 426 -1.25 41.00 5.36
CA PHE A 426 -1.59 40.24 6.57
C PHE A 426 -0.34 39.76 7.31
N LEU A 427 0.65 39.18 6.62
CA LEU A 427 1.88 38.69 7.24
C LEU A 427 2.83 39.79 7.65
N GLY A 428 2.90 40.89 6.90
CA GLY A 428 3.89 41.96 7.08
C GLY A 428 5.30 41.52 6.64
N GLU A 429 6.26 42.44 6.76
CA GLU A 429 7.64 42.22 6.26
C GLU A 429 8.45 41.22 7.09
N GLU A 430 8.07 40.97 8.35
CA GLU A 430 8.86 40.14 9.29
C GLU A 430 8.50 38.66 9.31
N SER A 431 7.35 38.25 8.77
CA SER A 431 6.86 36.87 8.84
C SER A 431 7.16 36.15 7.55
N SER A 432 7.83 34.99 7.63
CA SER A 432 8.00 34.10 6.49
C SER A 432 6.73 33.23 6.31
N PRO A 433 6.27 33.01 5.06
CA PRO A 433 5.10 32.17 4.81
C PRO A 433 5.36 30.72 5.26
N GLU A 434 4.34 30.10 5.85
CA GLU A 434 4.35 28.69 6.21
C GLU A 434 4.18 27.80 4.96
N PRO A 435 4.53 26.51 5.03
CA PRO A 435 4.34 25.57 3.90
C PRO A 435 2.89 25.53 3.38
N LEU A 436 1.91 25.68 4.27
CA LEU A 436 0.50 25.74 3.88
C LEU A 436 0.19 26.99 3.07
N ASP A 437 0.74 28.14 3.46
CA ASP A 437 0.54 29.41 2.75
C ASP A 437 1.09 29.35 1.32
N ILE A 438 2.25 28.71 1.15
CA ILE A 438 2.88 28.52 -0.17
C ILE A 438 1.99 27.66 -1.07
N ILE A 439 1.41 26.58 -0.53
CA ILE A 439 0.49 25.70 -1.28
C ILE A 439 -0.77 26.45 -1.69
N LEU A 440 -1.39 27.17 -0.76
CA LEU A 440 -2.61 27.93 -1.02
C LEU A 440 -2.34 29.06 -2.03
N MET A 441 -1.20 29.73 -1.92
CA MET A 441 -0.80 30.77 -2.86
C MET A 441 -0.64 30.20 -4.28
N ALA A 442 0.06 29.08 -4.42
CA ALA A 442 0.20 28.39 -5.70
C ALA A 442 -1.16 28.00 -6.30
N ALA A 443 -2.14 27.61 -5.45
CA ALA A 443 -3.50 27.31 -5.89
C ALA A 443 -4.23 28.58 -6.42
N PHE A 444 -4.11 29.73 -5.75
CA PHE A 444 -4.66 31.00 -6.21
C PHE A 444 -3.93 31.55 -7.45
N GLU A 445 -2.69 31.15 -7.68
CA GLU A 445 -1.94 31.44 -8.90
C GLU A 445 -2.31 30.51 -10.07
N PHE A 446 -3.12 29.50 -9.85
CA PHE A 446 -3.47 28.46 -10.81
C PHE A 446 -2.29 27.61 -11.29
N GLU A 447 -1.21 27.54 -10.49
CA GLU A 447 0.00 26.77 -10.77
C GLU A 447 -0.11 25.34 -10.22
N LEU A 448 -0.89 24.48 -10.90
CA LEU A 448 -1.18 23.10 -10.45
C LEU A 448 0.07 22.27 -10.13
N HIS A 449 1.13 22.42 -10.94
CA HIS A 449 2.37 21.69 -10.72
C HIS A 449 3.05 22.08 -9.43
N GLN A 450 3.01 23.39 -9.12
CA GLN A 450 3.58 23.88 -7.86
C GLN A 450 2.75 23.39 -6.67
N VAL A 451 1.42 23.39 -6.77
CA VAL A 451 0.53 22.82 -5.75
C VAL A 451 0.90 21.36 -5.46
N ILE A 452 0.98 20.51 -6.48
CA ILE A 452 1.30 19.09 -6.34
C ILE A 452 2.70 18.91 -5.75
N LYS A 453 3.68 19.68 -6.22
CA LYS A 453 5.07 19.63 -5.74
C LYS A 453 5.17 20.02 -4.27
N GLU A 454 4.59 21.15 -3.89
CA GLU A 454 4.65 21.62 -2.50
C GLU A 454 3.84 20.70 -1.56
N CYS A 455 2.70 20.18 -2.00
CA CYS A 455 1.96 19.16 -1.24
C CYS A 455 2.79 17.87 -1.04
N SER A 456 3.52 17.42 -2.05
CA SER A 456 4.37 16.24 -1.93
C SER A 456 5.50 16.41 -0.91
N VAL A 457 6.00 17.65 -0.77
CA VAL A 457 7.06 17.99 0.18
C VAL A 457 6.51 18.21 1.59
N ALA A 458 5.41 18.96 1.71
CA ALA A 458 4.89 19.38 3.00
C ALA A 458 4.11 18.26 3.73
N LEU A 459 3.27 17.53 3.01
CA LEU A 459 2.40 16.51 3.61
C LEU A 459 3.12 15.19 3.83
N SER A 460 4.22 14.91 3.11
CA SER A 460 4.95 13.63 3.15
C SER A 460 4.02 12.40 2.96
N ASN A 461 2.91 12.60 2.26
CA ASN A 461 1.84 11.63 2.12
C ASN A 461 1.49 11.47 0.64
N TRP A 462 1.87 10.32 0.08
CA TRP A 462 1.61 10.00 -1.32
C TRP A 462 0.12 9.82 -1.63
N TRP A 463 -0.69 9.49 -0.62
CA TRP A 463 -2.14 9.32 -0.80
C TRP A 463 -2.78 10.58 -1.38
N PHE A 464 -2.49 11.74 -0.77
CA PHE A 464 -3.11 13.01 -1.14
C PHE A 464 -2.77 13.40 -2.59
N VAL A 465 -1.47 13.44 -2.89
CA VAL A 465 -1.01 13.88 -4.22
C VAL A 465 -1.40 12.90 -5.32
N ALA A 466 -1.41 11.60 -5.05
CA ALA A 466 -1.80 10.60 -6.03
C ALA A 466 -3.28 10.72 -6.42
N HIS A 467 -4.18 10.82 -5.43
CA HIS A 467 -5.61 10.90 -5.71
C HIS A 467 -6.05 12.26 -6.24
N LEU A 468 -5.45 13.35 -5.75
CA LEU A 468 -5.72 14.68 -6.29
C LEU A 468 -5.27 14.76 -7.75
N THR A 469 -4.07 14.28 -8.06
CA THR A 469 -3.53 14.28 -9.43
C THR A 469 -4.34 13.39 -10.35
N ASP A 470 -4.78 12.22 -9.90
CA ASP A 470 -5.68 11.34 -10.69
C ASP A 470 -7.01 12.04 -11.01
N LEU A 471 -7.61 12.72 -10.05
CA LEU A 471 -8.84 13.50 -10.27
C LEU A 471 -8.62 14.64 -11.28
N LEU A 472 -7.53 15.41 -11.14
CA LEU A 472 -7.19 16.52 -12.03
C LEU A 472 -6.85 16.06 -13.45
N ASP A 473 -6.26 14.87 -13.61
CA ASP A 473 -6.04 14.25 -14.92
C ASP A 473 -7.37 13.91 -15.62
N HIS A 474 -8.33 13.36 -14.88
CA HIS A 474 -9.68 13.11 -15.38
C HIS A 474 -10.43 14.42 -15.74
N CYS A 475 -10.08 15.54 -15.10
CA CYS A 475 -10.54 16.87 -15.51
C CYS A 475 -9.84 17.39 -16.77
N LYS A 476 -8.85 16.66 -17.32
CA LYS A 476 -8.03 17.05 -18.50
C LYS A 476 -7.17 18.29 -18.27
N LEU A 477 -6.81 18.58 -17.01
CA LEU A 477 -6.01 19.76 -16.64
C LEU A 477 -4.51 19.50 -16.73
N LEU A 478 -4.07 18.24 -16.72
CA LEU A 478 -2.65 17.86 -16.70
C LEU A 478 -2.09 17.40 -18.04
N GLN A 479 -2.92 17.30 -19.09
CA GLN A 479 -2.54 16.73 -20.40
C GLN A 479 -1.45 17.51 -21.15
N SER A 480 -1.18 18.77 -20.78
CA SER A 480 -0.16 19.61 -21.42
C SER A 480 1.25 19.41 -20.86
N HIS A 481 1.41 18.58 -19.83
CA HIS A 481 2.64 18.51 -19.05
C HIS A 481 3.16 17.07 -18.92
N ASN A 482 3.68 16.53 -20.04
CA ASN A 482 4.46 15.30 -19.97
C ASN A 482 5.81 15.59 -19.30
N LEU A 483 6.18 14.76 -18.33
CA LEU A 483 7.50 14.82 -17.71
C LEU A 483 8.59 14.58 -18.78
N TYR A 484 9.76 15.16 -18.61
CA TYR A 484 10.89 15.15 -19.54
C TYR A 484 11.32 13.76 -20.04
N PHE A 485 10.86 12.69 -19.40
CA PHE A 485 11.17 11.29 -19.69
C PHE A 485 10.00 10.49 -20.28
N GLY A 486 8.94 11.15 -20.76
CA GLY A 486 7.78 10.48 -21.35
C GLY A 486 6.85 9.82 -20.35
N SER A 487 7.12 9.88 -19.04
CA SER A 487 6.20 9.38 -18.03
C SER A 487 5.16 10.43 -17.66
N ASN A 488 3.93 10.01 -17.53
CA ASN A 488 2.82 10.83 -17.06
C ASN A 488 2.98 11.07 -15.54
N MET A 489 2.83 12.32 -15.09
CA MET A 489 2.92 12.68 -13.67
C MET A 489 1.89 11.91 -12.82
N ARG A 490 0.68 11.71 -13.34
CA ARG A 490 -0.36 10.90 -12.72
C ARG A 490 0.14 9.48 -12.45
N GLU A 491 0.69 8.84 -13.46
CA GLU A 491 1.18 7.46 -13.34
C GLU A 491 2.31 7.36 -12.32
N PHE A 492 3.26 8.30 -12.35
CA PHE A 492 4.36 8.34 -11.39
C PHE A 492 3.86 8.39 -9.94
N LEU A 493 2.94 9.31 -9.64
CA LEU A 493 2.43 9.48 -8.28
C LEU A 493 1.58 8.28 -7.81
N LEU A 494 0.80 7.67 -8.72
CA LEU A 494 0.06 6.44 -8.44
C LEU A 494 1.00 5.26 -8.16
N LEU A 495 2.10 5.13 -8.91
CA LEU A 495 3.11 4.10 -8.70
C LEU A 495 3.80 4.24 -7.35
N GLU A 496 4.17 5.46 -6.94
CA GLU A 496 4.78 5.73 -5.63
C GLU A 496 3.81 5.41 -4.49
N TYR A 497 2.56 5.83 -4.60
CA TYR A 497 1.53 5.52 -3.61
C TYR A 497 1.27 4.01 -3.51
N ALA A 498 1.05 3.33 -4.64
CA ALA A 498 0.81 1.90 -4.69
C ALA A 498 2.00 1.11 -4.13
N SER A 499 3.24 1.51 -4.46
CA SER A 499 4.46 0.90 -3.92
C SER A 499 4.51 0.98 -2.38
N GLY A 500 4.08 2.10 -1.81
CA GLY A 500 3.92 2.25 -0.36
C GLY A 500 2.93 1.25 0.22
N LEU A 501 1.78 1.02 -0.42
CA LEU A 501 0.78 0.05 0.03
C LEU A 501 1.31 -1.39 0.07
N PHE A 502 2.24 -1.77 -0.80
CA PHE A 502 2.86 -3.10 -0.79
C PHE A 502 3.71 -3.38 0.45
N SER A 503 4.15 -2.36 1.16
CA SER A 503 4.86 -2.52 2.42
C SER A 503 3.95 -3.05 3.54
N HIS A 504 2.64 -2.85 3.45
CA HIS A 504 1.67 -3.23 4.47
C HIS A 504 1.15 -4.66 4.26
N HIS A 505 0.95 -5.40 5.37
CA HIS A 505 0.55 -6.82 5.34
C HIS A 505 -0.83 -7.09 4.70
N SER A 506 -1.75 -6.13 4.67
CA SER A 506 -3.11 -6.28 4.12
C SER A 506 -3.42 -5.32 2.97
N LEU A 507 -2.80 -4.12 2.91
CA LEU A 507 -3.13 -3.11 1.90
C LEU A 507 -2.48 -3.38 0.53
N TRP A 508 -1.53 -4.32 0.44
CA TRP A 508 -0.88 -4.69 -0.82
C TRP A 508 -1.88 -5.09 -1.92
N GLN A 509 -3.05 -5.64 -1.56
CA GLN A 509 -4.09 -6.00 -2.53
C GLN A 509 -4.66 -4.76 -3.24
N LEU A 510 -4.86 -3.67 -2.49
CA LEU A 510 -5.28 -2.40 -3.08
C LEU A 510 -4.21 -1.86 -4.05
N GLY A 511 -2.93 -1.97 -3.66
CA GLY A 511 -1.81 -1.56 -4.52
C GLY A 511 -1.79 -2.25 -5.89
N VAL A 512 -2.24 -3.51 -5.96
CA VAL A 512 -2.37 -4.22 -7.25
C VAL A 512 -3.32 -3.50 -8.20
N ASP A 513 -4.48 -3.08 -7.70
CA ASP A 513 -5.50 -2.43 -8.53
C ASP A 513 -5.02 -1.04 -9.00
N TYR A 514 -4.23 -0.31 -8.19
CA TYR A 514 -3.61 0.93 -8.63
C TYR A 514 -2.59 0.69 -9.76
N PHE A 515 -1.77 -0.34 -9.66
CA PHE A 515 -0.83 -0.70 -10.73
C PHE A 515 -1.53 -1.10 -12.03
N ASP A 516 -2.69 -1.76 -11.95
CA ASP A 516 -3.48 -2.11 -13.13
C ASP A 516 -3.98 -0.88 -13.94
N HIS A 517 -4.08 0.28 -13.27
CA HIS A 517 -4.49 1.54 -13.90
C HIS A 517 -3.29 2.45 -14.30
N CYS A 518 -2.09 1.88 -14.30
CA CYS A 518 -0.85 2.51 -14.76
C CYS A 518 -0.37 1.80 -16.04
N PRO A 519 -0.67 2.34 -17.25
CA PRO A 519 -0.48 1.62 -18.50
C PRO A 519 0.99 1.42 -18.91
N GLU A 520 1.90 2.35 -18.55
CA GLU A 520 3.30 2.30 -19.00
C GLU A 520 4.16 1.43 -18.10
N TYR A 521 4.15 1.67 -16.80
CA TYR A 521 5.05 1.04 -15.83
C TYR A 521 4.35 0.16 -14.79
N GLY A 522 3.03 0.18 -14.71
CA GLY A 522 2.28 -0.53 -13.69
C GLY A 522 2.60 -2.03 -13.66
N ARG A 523 2.74 -2.65 -14.83
CA ARG A 523 3.10 -4.06 -14.95
C ARG A 523 4.49 -4.36 -14.38
N VAL A 524 5.47 -3.53 -14.70
CA VAL A 524 6.86 -3.69 -14.23
C VAL A 524 6.95 -3.51 -12.72
N TYR A 525 6.26 -2.51 -12.18
CA TYR A 525 6.20 -2.28 -10.73
C TYR A 525 5.48 -3.43 -10.00
N LEU A 526 4.40 -3.96 -10.58
CA LEU A 526 3.71 -5.11 -10.01
C LEU A 526 4.65 -6.34 -9.94
N GLU A 527 5.36 -6.65 -11.01
CA GLU A 527 6.33 -7.74 -11.07
C GLU A 527 7.43 -7.58 -10.01
N LEU A 528 7.95 -6.37 -9.86
CA LEU A 528 8.99 -6.06 -8.89
C LEU A 528 8.53 -6.19 -7.43
N HIS A 529 7.30 -5.75 -7.14
CA HIS A 529 6.80 -5.69 -5.76
C HIS A 529 6.14 -6.99 -5.31
N ILE A 530 5.51 -7.75 -6.22
CA ILE A 530 4.76 -8.94 -5.85
C ILE A 530 5.66 -10.06 -5.29
N GLU A 531 6.89 -10.17 -5.76
CA GLU A 531 7.87 -11.13 -5.26
C GLU A 531 8.40 -10.78 -3.86
N ARG A 532 8.29 -9.51 -3.46
CA ARG A 532 8.72 -9.02 -2.16
C ARG A 532 7.70 -9.25 -1.06
N ILE A 533 6.48 -9.68 -1.41
CA ILE A 533 5.43 -9.96 -0.43
C ILE A 533 5.84 -11.15 0.43
N PRO A 534 5.90 -11.02 1.77
CA PRO A 534 6.26 -12.15 2.63
C PRO A 534 5.17 -13.21 2.61
N LEU A 535 5.48 -14.39 2.08
CA LEU A 535 4.58 -15.54 1.95
C LEU A 535 4.54 -16.35 3.25
N ASN A 536 3.99 -15.78 4.32
CA ASN A 536 3.98 -16.40 5.65
C ASN A 536 3.01 -17.58 5.75
N THR A 537 1.86 -17.49 5.09
CA THR A 537 0.81 -18.50 5.08
C THR A 537 0.54 -19.00 3.68
N GLU A 538 0.09 -20.25 3.58
CA GLU A 538 -0.30 -20.87 2.30
C GLU A 538 -1.48 -20.12 1.65
N GLN A 539 -2.44 -19.69 2.46
CA GLN A 539 -3.58 -18.91 1.97
C GLN A 539 -3.13 -17.58 1.32
N LYS A 540 -2.12 -16.90 1.91
CA LYS A 540 -1.57 -15.67 1.33
C LYS A 540 -0.86 -15.98 0.00
N ALA A 541 -0.07 -17.07 -0.05
CA ALA A 541 0.57 -17.50 -1.29
C ALA A 541 -0.44 -17.81 -2.40
N LEU A 542 -1.55 -18.48 -2.08
CA LEU A 542 -2.62 -18.77 -3.04
C LEU A 542 -3.31 -17.50 -3.54
N LYS A 543 -3.52 -16.48 -2.68
CA LYS A 543 -4.06 -15.18 -3.11
C LYS A 543 -3.11 -14.47 -4.08
N VAL A 544 -1.82 -14.44 -3.77
CA VAL A 544 -0.80 -13.84 -4.63
C VAL A 544 -0.72 -14.57 -5.98
N LEU A 545 -0.74 -15.90 -5.95
CA LEU A 545 -0.77 -16.71 -7.17
C LEU A 545 -1.97 -16.43 -8.06
N ARG A 546 -3.18 -16.35 -7.46
CA ARG A 546 -4.39 -16.02 -8.23
C ARG A 546 -4.24 -14.67 -8.96
N ILE A 547 -3.66 -13.66 -8.30
CA ILE A 547 -3.40 -12.35 -8.89
C ILE A 547 -2.41 -12.47 -10.06
N CYS A 548 -1.32 -13.25 -9.88
CA CYS A 548 -0.34 -13.48 -10.93
C CYS A 548 -0.92 -14.26 -12.13
N GLU A 549 -1.73 -15.29 -11.87
CA GLU A 549 -2.38 -16.10 -12.90
C GLU A 549 -3.38 -15.30 -13.72
N GLN A 550 -4.21 -14.47 -13.07
CA GLN A 550 -5.16 -13.57 -13.75
C GLN A 550 -4.47 -12.58 -14.70
N ARG A 551 -3.25 -12.18 -14.37
CA ARG A 551 -2.45 -11.22 -15.16
C ARG A 551 -1.41 -11.89 -16.04
N GLN A 552 -1.44 -13.22 -16.17
CA GLN A 552 -0.50 -14.01 -16.99
C GLN A 552 0.99 -13.77 -16.65
N MET A 553 1.29 -13.64 -15.36
CA MET A 553 2.63 -13.45 -14.83
C MET A 553 3.31 -14.78 -14.55
N HIS A 554 3.65 -15.53 -15.61
CA HIS A 554 4.11 -16.91 -15.50
C HIS A 554 5.42 -17.08 -14.73
N GLU A 555 6.34 -16.13 -14.86
CA GLU A 555 7.63 -16.17 -14.15
C GLU A 555 7.44 -15.99 -12.64
N GLN A 556 6.59 -15.05 -12.22
CA GLN A 556 6.27 -14.81 -10.82
C GLN A 556 5.52 -16.00 -10.22
N VAL A 557 4.58 -16.62 -10.97
CA VAL A 557 3.90 -17.85 -10.55
C VAL A 557 4.92 -18.94 -10.28
N ARG A 558 5.89 -19.12 -11.19
CA ARG A 558 6.96 -20.12 -11.05
C ARG A 558 7.85 -19.82 -9.84
N SER A 559 8.27 -18.58 -9.67
CA SER A 559 9.09 -18.11 -8.55
C SER A 559 8.40 -18.36 -7.20
N ILE A 560 7.15 -17.94 -7.07
CA ILE A 560 6.36 -18.11 -5.84
C ILE A 560 6.17 -19.59 -5.50
N CYS A 561 5.83 -20.41 -6.51
CA CYS A 561 5.66 -21.86 -6.31
C CYS A 561 6.97 -22.51 -5.87
N LYS A 562 8.13 -22.13 -6.42
CA LYS A 562 9.44 -22.60 -5.98
C LYS A 562 9.73 -22.24 -4.53
N ILE A 563 9.47 -20.98 -4.13
CA ILE A 563 9.64 -20.52 -2.75
C ILE A 563 8.78 -21.36 -1.80
N MET A 564 7.52 -21.60 -2.15
CA MET A 564 6.60 -22.39 -1.33
C MET A 564 7.01 -23.86 -1.26
N ALA A 565 7.48 -24.44 -2.38
CA ALA A 565 8.00 -25.81 -2.43
C ALA A 565 9.23 -25.96 -1.53
N MET A 566 10.19 -25.02 -1.58
CA MET A 566 11.36 -25.03 -0.70
C MET A 566 10.98 -24.86 0.77
N LYS A 567 10.01 -24.01 1.07
CA LYS A 567 9.50 -23.84 2.43
C LYS A 567 8.83 -25.10 2.97
N ALA A 568 8.01 -25.77 2.14
CA ALA A 568 7.39 -27.03 2.50
C ALA A 568 8.45 -28.13 2.73
N LEU A 569 9.47 -28.21 1.88
CA LEU A 569 10.57 -29.16 2.02
C LEU A 569 11.37 -28.94 3.31
N ARG A 570 11.68 -27.69 3.66
CA ARG A 570 12.35 -27.34 4.92
C ARG A 570 11.53 -27.75 6.15
N ASN A 571 10.21 -27.71 6.04
CA ASN A 571 9.29 -28.12 7.10
C ASN A 571 8.96 -29.63 7.04
N ASN A 572 9.68 -30.39 6.25
CA ASN A 572 9.54 -31.85 6.07
C ASN A 572 8.14 -32.29 5.58
N ARG A 573 7.43 -31.39 4.84
CA ARG A 573 6.12 -31.64 4.24
C ARG A 573 6.32 -32.04 2.77
N LEU A 574 6.68 -33.29 2.54
CA LEU A 574 7.06 -33.77 1.20
C LEU A 574 5.90 -33.68 0.18
N GLY A 575 4.68 -34.04 0.58
CA GLY A 575 3.51 -33.95 -0.29
C GLY A 575 3.21 -32.51 -0.71
N SER A 576 3.20 -31.56 0.24
CA SER A 576 3.02 -30.15 -0.10
C SER A 576 4.16 -29.65 -1.01
N ALA A 577 5.41 -30.05 -0.75
CA ALA A 577 6.56 -29.66 -1.58
C ALA A 577 6.41 -30.18 -3.01
N LEU A 578 5.96 -31.42 -3.19
CA LEU A 578 5.71 -32.01 -4.49
C LEU A 578 4.57 -31.30 -5.23
N SER A 579 3.46 -31.04 -4.58
CA SER A 579 2.33 -30.30 -5.14
C SER A 579 2.74 -28.91 -5.67
N TRP A 580 3.52 -28.16 -4.88
CA TRP A 580 4.05 -26.88 -5.29
C TRP A 580 5.06 -26.96 -6.44
N SER A 581 5.92 -28.00 -6.48
CA SER A 581 6.88 -28.20 -7.57
C SER A 581 6.20 -28.58 -8.89
N ILE A 582 5.15 -29.36 -8.85
CA ILE A 582 4.32 -29.67 -10.02
C ILE A 582 3.67 -28.41 -10.57
N ARG A 583 3.12 -27.57 -9.69
CA ARG A 583 2.51 -26.29 -10.09
C ARG A 583 3.55 -25.33 -10.68
N ALA A 584 4.78 -25.35 -10.16
CA ALA A 584 5.91 -24.60 -10.71
C ALA A 584 6.39 -25.13 -12.07
N LYS A 585 5.99 -26.34 -12.48
CA LYS A 585 6.52 -27.08 -13.63
C LYS A 585 8.05 -27.23 -13.57
N ASP A 586 8.59 -27.43 -12.37
CA ASP A 586 10.03 -27.56 -12.13
C ASP A 586 10.41 -29.05 -12.06
N ALA A 587 10.91 -29.58 -13.19
CA ALA A 587 11.31 -30.98 -13.30
C ALA A 587 12.48 -31.35 -12.37
N ALA A 588 13.45 -30.45 -12.21
CA ALA A 588 14.61 -30.71 -11.37
C ALA A 588 14.24 -30.81 -9.89
N PHE A 589 13.38 -29.89 -9.44
CA PHE A 589 12.92 -29.90 -8.05
C PHE A 589 11.95 -31.07 -7.78
N ALA A 590 11.08 -31.42 -8.74
CA ALA A 590 10.23 -32.59 -8.66
C ALA A 590 11.05 -33.88 -8.56
N THR A 591 12.16 -33.99 -9.31
CA THR A 591 13.12 -35.12 -9.22
C THR A 591 13.71 -35.23 -7.81
N LEU A 592 14.22 -34.12 -7.26
CA LEU A 592 14.81 -34.09 -5.92
C LEU A 592 13.82 -34.52 -4.83
N ILE A 593 12.55 -34.06 -4.93
CA ILE A 593 11.52 -34.46 -3.98
C ILE A 593 11.15 -35.93 -4.15
N SER A 594 11.06 -36.43 -5.39
CA SER A 594 10.77 -37.84 -5.68
C SER A 594 11.86 -38.76 -5.11
N ASP A 595 13.13 -38.38 -5.26
CA ASP A 595 14.26 -39.12 -4.64
C ASP A 595 14.15 -39.10 -3.10
N ARG A 596 13.66 -38.01 -2.51
CA ARG A 596 13.41 -37.95 -1.07
C ARG A 596 12.28 -38.87 -0.61
N PHE A 597 11.18 -38.96 -1.39
CA PHE A 597 10.10 -39.91 -1.14
C PHE A 597 10.60 -41.34 -1.19
N LEU A 598 11.42 -41.69 -2.19
CA LEU A 598 12.01 -43.01 -2.32
C LEU A 598 12.95 -43.35 -1.17
N LYS A 599 13.76 -42.37 -0.72
CA LYS A 599 14.61 -42.54 0.45
C LYS A 599 13.81 -42.77 1.73
N ASP A 600 12.76 -41.96 1.95
CA ASP A 600 11.84 -42.14 3.07
C ASP A 600 11.16 -43.53 3.05
N TYR A 601 10.81 -44.03 1.86
CA TYR A 601 10.28 -45.38 1.71
C TYR A 601 11.30 -46.46 2.10
N CYS A 602 12.57 -46.33 1.70
CA CYS A 602 13.63 -47.24 2.12
C CYS A 602 13.84 -47.27 3.63
N GLU A 603 13.68 -46.09 4.31
CA GLU A 603 13.87 -45.95 5.76
C GLU A 603 12.65 -46.47 6.56
N ARG A 604 11.43 -46.25 6.07
CA ARG A 604 10.17 -46.50 6.80
C ARG A 604 9.38 -47.75 6.32
N GLY A 605 9.65 -48.24 5.11
CA GLY A 605 8.90 -49.32 4.48
C GLY A 605 7.50 -48.92 4.04
N CYS A 606 7.12 -47.62 4.09
CA CYS A 606 5.82 -47.16 3.64
C CYS A 606 5.92 -45.77 3.02
N PHE A 607 4.99 -45.49 2.08
CA PHE A 607 4.90 -44.15 1.49
C PHE A 607 4.18 -43.19 2.40
N SER A 608 4.68 -41.98 2.47
CA SER A 608 3.97 -40.80 3.00
C SER A 608 3.09 -40.19 1.89
N ASP A 609 2.03 -39.48 2.28
CA ASP A 609 1.17 -38.71 1.36
C ASP A 609 0.61 -39.52 0.18
N LEU A 610 0.08 -40.73 0.43
CA LEU A 610 -0.44 -41.67 -0.56
C LEU A 610 -1.46 -41.06 -1.51
N ASP A 611 -2.41 -40.29 -1.00
CA ASP A 611 -3.46 -39.65 -1.78
C ASP A 611 -2.89 -38.73 -2.87
N LEU A 612 -1.80 -38.05 -2.59
CA LEU A 612 -1.15 -37.17 -3.57
C LEU A 612 -0.48 -37.99 -4.66
N ILE A 613 0.22 -39.10 -4.29
CA ILE A 613 0.92 -39.95 -5.26
C ILE A 613 -0.09 -40.68 -6.16
N ASP A 614 -1.20 -41.14 -5.61
CA ASP A 614 -2.28 -41.79 -6.35
C ASP A 614 -2.99 -40.84 -7.34
N ASN A 615 -3.01 -39.55 -7.06
CA ASN A 615 -3.64 -38.51 -7.87
C ASN A 615 -2.66 -37.72 -8.78
N LEU A 616 -1.42 -38.15 -8.97
CA LEU A 616 -0.46 -37.49 -9.83
C LEU A 616 -0.93 -37.36 -11.30
N GLY A 617 -1.62 -38.36 -11.82
CA GLY A 617 -2.14 -38.36 -13.20
C GLY A 617 -1.08 -37.96 -14.23
N PRO A 618 -1.42 -37.10 -15.20
CA PRO A 618 -0.46 -36.67 -16.24
C PRO A 618 0.75 -35.89 -15.69
N SER A 619 0.67 -35.36 -14.47
CA SER A 619 1.76 -34.60 -13.86
C SER A 619 3.01 -35.44 -13.59
N MET A 620 2.86 -36.78 -13.56
CA MET A 620 4.02 -37.67 -13.41
C MET A 620 5.00 -37.56 -14.57
N LEU A 621 4.56 -37.14 -15.75
CA LEU A 621 5.42 -36.96 -16.94
C LEU A 621 6.37 -35.75 -16.82
N LEU A 622 6.29 -34.97 -15.72
CA LEU A 622 7.15 -33.86 -15.49
C LEU A 622 8.64 -34.25 -15.32
N SER A 623 8.89 -35.42 -14.74
CA SER A 623 10.24 -36.00 -14.64
C SER A 623 10.22 -37.51 -14.56
N ASP A 624 11.30 -38.15 -15.01
CA ASP A 624 11.45 -39.62 -15.00
C ASP A 624 11.35 -40.17 -13.57
N ARG A 625 11.91 -39.49 -12.58
CA ARG A 625 11.81 -39.88 -11.15
C ARG A 625 10.40 -39.82 -10.62
N LEU A 626 9.64 -38.81 -11.04
CA LEU A 626 8.22 -38.71 -10.65
C LEU A 626 7.37 -39.75 -11.34
N THR A 627 7.67 -40.04 -12.61
CA THR A 627 7.06 -41.15 -13.35
C THR A 627 7.34 -42.48 -12.66
N PHE A 628 8.58 -42.73 -12.26
CA PHE A 628 8.98 -43.88 -11.48
C PHE A 628 8.19 -43.99 -10.17
N LEU A 629 8.15 -42.94 -9.38
CA LEU A 629 7.44 -42.89 -8.10
C LEU A 629 5.95 -43.24 -8.27
N GLY A 630 5.27 -42.65 -9.24
CA GLY A 630 3.86 -42.94 -9.54
C GLY A 630 3.64 -44.37 -9.96
N LYS A 631 4.48 -44.92 -10.85
CA LYS A 631 4.40 -46.28 -11.33
C LYS A 631 4.78 -47.32 -10.28
N TYR A 632 5.74 -47.00 -9.42
CA TYR A 632 6.10 -47.87 -8.32
C TYR A 632 4.97 -47.92 -7.26
N ARG A 633 4.28 -46.82 -7.03
CA ARG A 633 3.05 -46.83 -6.22
C ARG A 633 1.94 -47.68 -6.85
N GLU A 634 1.76 -47.63 -8.18
CA GLU A 634 0.82 -48.45 -8.92
C GLU A 634 1.16 -49.95 -8.74
N PHE A 635 2.44 -50.30 -8.75
CA PHE A 635 2.90 -51.66 -8.44
C PHE A 635 2.41 -52.11 -7.07
N HIS A 636 2.58 -51.34 -6.00
CA HIS A 636 2.09 -51.70 -4.67
C HIS A 636 0.58 -51.82 -4.59
N ARG A 637 -0.16 -51.02 -5.36
CA ARG A 637 -1.61 -51.10 -5.45
C ARG A 637 -2.04 -52.42 -6.10
N LEU A 638 -1.45 -52.76 -7.24
CA LEU A 638 -1.72 -54.03 -7.97
C LEU A 638 -1.37 -55.24 -7.10
N TYR A 639 -0.28 -55.16 -6.37
CA TYR A 639 0.12 -56.22 -5.43
C TYR A 639 -0.92 -56.37 -4.31
N GLY A 640 -1.40 -55.29 -3.73
CA GLY A 640 -2.47 -55.31 -2.71
C GLY A 640 -3.79 -55.82 -3.20
N GLU A 641 -4.14 -55.56 -4.49
CA GLU A 641 -5.31 -56.09 -5.20
C GLU A 641 -5.16 -57.58 -5.60
N LYS A 642 -4.02 -58.22 -5.30
CA LYS A 642 -3.65 -59.58 -5.67
C LYS A 642 -3.56 -59.86 -7.19
N ARG A 643 -3.35 -58.81 -8.01
CA ARG A 643 -3.12 -58.89 -9.45
C ARG A 643 -1.63 -59.14 -9.74
N PHE A 644 -1.12 -60.27 -9.27
CA PHE A 644 0.32 -60.55 -9.22
C PHE A 644 1.00 -60.58 -10.60
N SER A 645 0.34 -61.06 -11.65
CA SER A 645 0.90 -61.11 -12.99
C SER A 645 1.10 -59.69 -13.60
N GLU A 646 0.19 -58.78 -13.30
CA GLU A 646 0.30 -57.40 -13.77
C GLU A 646 1.33 -56.62 -12.93
N ALA A 647 1.35 -56.86 -11.61
CA ALA A 647 2.37 -56.28 -10.72
C ALA A 647 3.78 -56.74 -11.15
N ALA A 648 3.98 -58.01 -11.44
CA ALA A 648 5.27 -58.55 -11.90
C ALA A 648 5.72 -57.94 -13.24
N ARG A 649 4.80 -57.76 -14.18
CA ARG A 649 5.08 -57.13 -15.47
C ARG A 649 5.47 -55.68 -15.30
N LEU A 650 4.75 -54.95 -14.43
CA LEU A 650 5.07 -53.53 -14.14
C LEU A 650 6.42 -53.41 -13.45
N LEU A 651 6.72 -54.26 -12.48
CA LEU A 651 8.01 -54.24 -11.76
C LEU A 651 9.19 -54.47 -12.72
N LEU A 652 9.07 -55.48 -13.61
CA LEU A 652 10.08 -55.74 -14.63
C LEU A 652 10.27 -54.56 -15.57
N MET A 653 9.18 -53.95 -16.01
CA MET A 653 9.23 -52.73 -16.84
C MET A 653 9.94 -51.60 -16.15
N LEU A 654 9.72 -51.37 -14.83
CA LEU A 654 10.37 -50.35 -14.07
C LEU A 654 11.89 -50.57 -13.93
N MET A 655 12.31 -51.82 -13.86
CA MET A 655 13.72 -52.21 -13.81
C MET A 655 14.41 -52.01 -15.18
N THR A 656 13.81 -52.49 -16.25
CA THR A 656 14.36 -52.42 -17.60
C THR A 656 14.37 -51.02 -18.19
N ALA A 657 13.47 -50.13 -17.76
CA ALA A 657 13.41 -48.74 -18.20
C ALA A 657 14.54 -47.85 -17.66
N HIS A 658 15.34 -48.30 -16.70
CA HIS A 658 16.45 -47.60 -16.07
C HIS A 658 16.09 -46.19 -15.50
N ILE A 659 14.82 -45.94 -15.22
CA ILE A 659 14.34 -44.67 -14.65
C ILE A 659 14.46 -44.62 -13.11
N ALA A 660 14.65 -45.79 -12.46
CA ALA A 660 14.91 -45.87 -11.02
C ALA A 660 16.32 -45.33 -10.64
N PRO A 661 16.48 -44.71 -9.48
CA PRO A 661 17.81 -44.39 -8.97
C PRO A 661 18.58 -45.67 -8.63
N CYS A 662 19.90 -45.72 -8.93
CA CYS A 662 20.73 -46.88 -8.67
C CYS A 662 20.69 -47.33 -7.19
N SER A 663 20.55 -46.42 -6.28
CA SER A 663 20.38 -46.68 -4.85
C SER A 663 19.10 -47.41 -4.47
N PHE A 664 18.12 -47.38 -5.35
CA PHE A 664 16.80 -47.99 -5.13
C PHE A 664 16.64 -49.40 -5.76
N TRP A 665 17.57 -49.81 -6.63
CA TRP A 665 17.49 -51.06 -7.36
C TRP A 665 17.46 -52.29 -6.44
N MET A 666 18.22 -52.24 -5.32
CA MET A 666 18.17 -53.34 -4.35
C MET A 666 16.79 -53.48 -3.69
N THR A 667 16.11 -52.37 -3.43
CA THR A 667 14.74 -52.35 -2.88
C THR A 667 13.75 -52.95 -3.87
N LEU A 668 13.84 -52.55 -5.16
CA LEU A 668 12.97 -53.14 -6.22
C LEU A 668 13.14 -54.64 -6.36
N LEU A 669 14.38 -55.14 -6.34
CA LEU A 669 14.68 -56.58 -6.40
C LEU A 669 14.16 -57.30 -5.15
N THR A 670 14.26 -56.67 -3.97
CA THR A 670 13.72 -57.22 -2.74
C THR A 670 12.19 -57.33 -2.79
N ASP A 671 11.51 -56.35 -3.40
CA ASP A 671 10.07 -56.35 -3.58
C ASP A 671 9.60 -57.40 -4.62
N ALA A 672 10.49 -57.91 -5.46
CA ALA A 672 10.21 -59.06 -6.35
C ALA A 672 10.17 -60.38 -5.58
N LEU A 673 10.81 -60.51 -4.41
CA LEU A 673 10.86 -61.77 -3.63
C LEU A 673 9.49 -62.36 -3.32
N PRO A 674 8.52 -61.59 -2.79
CA PRO A 674 7.19 -62.15 -2.51
C PRO A 674 6.44 -62.68 -3.77
N LEU A 675 6.75 -62.11 -4.95
CA LEU A 675 6.19 -62.57 -6.23
C LEU A 675 6.90 -63.84 -6.73
N LEU A 676 8.21 -63.96 -6.49
CA LEU A 676 8.99 -65.15 -6.83
C LEU A 676 8.63 -66.38 -5.96
N GLU A 677 8.19 -66.14 -4.72
CA GLU A 677 7.81 -67.16 -3.76
C GLU A 677 6.36 -67.58 -3.82
N GLN A 678 5.53 -67.00 -4.69
CA GLN A 678 4.14 -67.36 -4.85
C GLN A 678 4.00 -68.85 -5.28
N LYS A 679 2.88 -69.49 -4.90
CA LYS A 679 2.59 -70.89 -5.23
C LYS A 679 2.53 -71.10 -6.74
N GLU A 680 1.96 -70.16 -7.46
CA GLU A 680 1.93 -70.14 -8.92
C GLU A 680 3.16 -69.45 -9.49
N VAL A 681 3.65 -69.96 -10.59
CA VAL A 681 4.78 -69.35 -11.30
C VAL A 681 4.28 -68.10 -12.03
N ILE A 682 4.74 -66.94 -11.60
CA ILE A 682 4.30 -65.64 -12.12
C ILE A 682 5.27 -65.13 -13.20
N PHE A 683 6.57 -65.26 -12.99
CA PHE A 683 7.59 -64.81 -13.96
C PHE A 683 7.93 -65.94 -14.94
N SER A 684 8.02 -65.62 -16.21
CA SER A 684 8.52 -66.55 -17.25
C SER A 684 10.04 -66.76 -17.14
N ALA A 685 10.60 -67.74 -17.90
CA ALA A 685 12.05 -67.97 -17.97
C ALA A 685 12.80 -66.71 -18.42
N GLU A 686 12.32 -66.04 -19.48
CA GLU A 686 12.90 -64.79 -20.00
C GLU A 686 12.89 -63.68 -18.99
N GLN A 687 11.77 -63.48 -18.32
CA GLN A 687 11.59 -62.46 -17.30
C GLN A 687 12.51 -62.71 -16.07
N THR A 688 12.70 -63.99 -15.70
CA THR A 688 13.60 -64.36 -14.60
C THR A 688 15.06 -64.13 -14.97
N ASN A 689 15.43 -64.45 -16.20
CA ASN A 689 16.78 -64.16 -16.72
C ASN A 689 17.07 -62.64 -16.76
N GLU A 690 16.09 -61.82 -17.11
CA GLU A 690 16.21 -60.38 -17.10
C GLU A 690 16.43 -59.83 -15.66
N LEU A 691 15.69 -60.34 -14.68
CA LEU A 691 15.89 -60.00 -13.27
C LEU A 691 17.28 -60.45 -12.78
N MET A 692 17.78 -61.63 -13.22
CA MET A 692 19.13 -62.09 -12.91
C MET A 692 20.18 -61.13 -13.46
N ARG A 693 20.00 -60.69 -14.72
CA ARG A 693 20.91 -59.70 -15.37
C ARG A 693 20.93 -58.37 -14.60
N CYS A 694 19.75 -57.84 -14.22
CA CYS A 694 19.67 -56.65 -13.40
C CYS A 694 20.40 -56.78 -12.04
N LEU A 695 20.34 -57.96 -11.41
CA LEU A 695 21.05 -58.25 -10.18
C LEU A 695 22.58 -58.33 -10.40
N GLU A 696 23.03 -58.90 -11.51
CA GLU A 696 24.43 -58.97 -11.89
C GLU A 696 25.00 -57.57 -12.18
N ASP A 697 24.27 -56.74 -12.95
CA ASP A 697 24.66 -55.36 -13.23
C ASP A 697 24.81 -54.53 -11.96
N LEU A 698 23.91 -54.72 -11.01
CA LEU A 698 23.94 -54.06 -9.71
C LEU A 698 25.18 -54.54 -8.90
N THR A 699 25.53 -55.80 -8.92
CA THR A 699 26.67 -56.36 -8.17
C THR A 699 27.98 -56.00 -8.83
N ALA A 700 28.09 -56.05 -10.18
CA ALA A 700 29.27 -55.65 -10.94
C ALA A 700 29.59 -54.14 -10.76
N GLY A 701 28.57 -53.27 -10.83
CA GLY A 701 28.77 -51.82 -10.59
C GLY A 701 29.19 -51.45 -9.16
N LYS A 702 28.94 -52.33 -8.20
CA LYS A 702 29.41 -52.17 -6.81
C LYS A 702 30.88 -52.61 -6.64
N LEU A 703 31.40 -53.56 -7.43
CA LEU A 703 32.77 -54.03 -7.33
C LEU A 703 33.80 -52.94 -7.68
N ASP A 704 33.46 -52.00 -8.57
CA ASP A 704 34.32 -50.90 -9.00
C ASP A 704 34.44 -49.74 -7.94
N ARG A 705 33.59 -49.72 -6.93
CA ARG A 705 33.65 -48.74 -5.85
C ARG A 705 34.15 -49.38 -4.54
N GLN A 706 35.41 -49.27 -4.22
CA GLN A 706 36.10 -49.77 -2.99
C GLN A 706 35.52 -49.27 -1.66
N LYS A 707 34.20 -49.37 -1.43
CA LYS A 707 33.49 -49.04 -0.18
C LYS A 707 32.60 -50.20 0.29
N PHE A 708 33.08 -51.42 0.17
CA PHE A 708 32.42 -52.58 0.79
C PHE A 708 33.29 -53.13 1.92
N GLN A 709 33.25 -52.50 3.05
CA GLN A 709 33.49 -53.09 4.36
C GLN A 709 32.27 -52.78 5.18
N ASP A 710 31.57 -53.80 5.67
CA ASP A 710 30.54 -53.85 6.67
C ASP A 710 29.06 -53.65 6.21
N ASP A 711 28.56 -54.42 5.23
CA ASP A 711 27.10 -54.64 5.19
C ASP A 711 26.79 -56.14 4.91
N ASP A 712 26.97 -56.98 5.93
CA ASP A 712 26.58 -58.40 5.93
C ASP A 712 25.08 -58.60 5.51
N VAL A 713 24.25 -57.59 5.79
CA VAL A 713 22.82 -57.59 5.45
C VAL A 713 22.56 -57.44 3.94
N GLU A 714 23.29 -56.58 3.23
CA GLU A 714 23.17 -56.46 1.77
C GLU A 714 23.65 -57.73 1.07
N THR A 715 24.74 -58.33 1.54
CA THR A 715 25.27 -59.58 0.98
C THR A 715 24.26 -60.71 1.11
N MET A 716 23.64 -60.86 2.31
CA MET A 716 22.55 -61.83 2.53
C MET A 716 21.35 -61.58 1.64
N LYS A 717 20.93 -60.35 1.40
CA LYS A 717 19.83 -60.00 0.48
C LYS A 717 20.13 -60.44 -0.95
N VAL A 718 21.36 -60.22 -1.43
CA VAL A 718 21.79 -60.66 -2.78
C VAL A 718 21.75 -62.19 -2.89
N GLU A 719 22.20 -62.93 -1.88
CA GLU A 719 22.17 -64.37 -1.90
C GLU A 719 20.73 -64.96 -1.83
N MET A 720 19.87 -64.34 -1.01
CA MET A 720 18.44 -64.70 -0.99
C MET A 720 17.78 -64.48 -2.35
N LEU A 721 18.07 -63.36 -3.02
CA LEU A 721 17.55 -63.06 -4.35
C LEU A 721 18.04 -64.06 -5.39
N ARG A 722 19.35 -64.39 -5.39
CA ARG A 722 19.91 -65.42 -6.28
C ARG A 722 19.21 -66.75 -6.10
N LEU A 723 19.00 -67.17 -4.86
CA LEU A 723 18.32 -68.44 -4.53
C LEU A 723 16.85 -68.41 -4.99
N ALA A 724 16.12 -67.33 -4.77
CA ALA A 724 14.73 -67.17 -5.17
C ALA A 724 14.57 -67.19 -6.70
N LEU A 725 15.45 -66.46 -7.41
CA LEU A 725 15.46 -66.44 -8.89
C LEU A 725 15.81 -67.79 -9.47
N ALA A 726 16.82 -68.49 -8.96
CA ALA A 726 17.18 -69.86 -9.38
C ALA A 726 16.04 -70.86 -9.14
N ARG A 727 15.37 -70.75 -7.99
CA ARG A 727 14.22 -71.59 -7.62
C ARG A 727 13.02 -71.31 -8.57
N ASN A 728 12.74 -70.05 -8.89
CA ASN A 728 11.69 -69.69 -9.82
C ASN A 728 11.99 -70.24 -11.23
N LEU A 729 13.24 -70.06 -11.72
CA LEU A 729 13.67 -70.56 -13.01
C LEU A 729 13.51 -72.09 -13.11
N ALA A 730 13.93 -72.80 -12.07
CA ALA A 730 13.72 -74.24 -12.00
C ALA A 730 12.24 -74.65 -12.08
N ARG A 731 11.35 -73.96 -11.39
CA ARG A 731 9.90 -74.19 -11.40
C ARG A 731 9.29 -73.91 -12.77
N VAL A 732 9.75 -72.87 -13.47
CA VAL A 732 9.33 -72.56 -14.86
C VAL A 732 9.71 -73.68 -15.82
N ILE A 733 10.97 -74.11 -15.80
CA ILE A 733 11.49 -75.17 -16.68
C ILE A 733 10.71 -76.47 -16.46
N VAL A 734 10.40 -76.88 -15.23
CA VAL A 734 9.63 -78.01 -14.90
C VAL A 734 8.19 -77.91 -15.45
N LYS A 735 7.59 -76.68 -15.31
CA LYS A 735 6.23 -76.42 -15.83
C LYS A 735 6.17 -76.46 -17.36
N GLU A 736 7.14 -75.88 -18.04
CA GLU A 736 7.24 -75.87 -19.51
C GLU A 736 7.52 -77.30 -20.04
N GLY A 737 8.42 -78.05 -19.41
CA GLY A 737 8.73 -79.43 -19.77
C GLY A 737 7.54 -80.42 -19.57
N THR A 738 6.68 -80.11 -18.55
CA THR A 738 5.44 -80.94 -18.38
C THR A 738 4.37 -80.60 -19.41
N LEU A 739 4.31 -79.34 -19.89
CA LEU A 739 3.40 -78.94 -20.97
C LEU A 739 3.79 -79.51 -22.32
N GLU A 740 5.09 -79.58 -22.65
CA GLU A 740 5.59 -80.24 -23.89
C GLU A 740 5.41 -81.71 -23.85
N GLY A 741 5.51 -82.37 -22.70
CA GLY A 741 5.22 -83.81 -22.53
C GLY A 741 3.76 -84.11 -22.67
N SER A 742 2.84 -83.24 -22.34
CA SER A 742 1.39 -83.40 -22.50
C SER A 742 0.86 -83.19 -23.94
N CYS A 743 1.62 -82.47 -24.77
CA CYS A 743 1.30 -82.27 -26.19
C CYS A 743 1.83 -83.39 -27.08
N ARG A 744 2.58 -84.34 -26.53
CA ARG A 744 3.09 -85.54 -27.26
C ARG A 744 2.37 -86.83 -26.91
N GLN A 745 1.33 -86.79 -26.11
CA GLN A 745 0.34 -87.84 -25.96
C GLN A 745 -0.98 -87.37 -26.62
#